data_31319b447a2c0c77c377a9ce19e450a0
#
_entry.id   31319b447a2c0c77c377a9ce19e450a0
#
_cell.length_a   1.000
_cell.length_b   1.000
_cell.length_c   1.000
_cell.angle_alpha   90.00
_cell.angle_beta   90.00
_cell.angle_gamma   90.00
#
_symmetry.space_group_name_H-M   'P 1'
#
loop_
_entity.id
_entity.type
_entity.pdbx_description
1 polymer ?
#
loop_
_entity_poly.entity_id
_entity_poly.type
_entity_poly.pdbx_seq_one_letter_code
_entity_poly.pdbx_strand_id
1 'polypeptide(L)'
;MKLMVIDGNSIVNRAYYGIRPLSTRDGLYTHAIYGFLTTLQRLLDEEQPEALCVTFDRREPTFRHQADERYKAQRKGMPEELAMQLPYLKQVLSAMNIPQYDLTGYEADDLIGTISRRCEAAGWDCVIVTGDKDSLQLITPHTKVKLVSTRMGQTTTKDMTEETFREQYGFAPIHMIDLKALMGDASDNIPDVPGVGEKTAMALVQQYHSLAELYRLLPEIDAKPGVIKKLQEGRESAEHSRYLATIVTDAPLNFTPEDNLRRPFAPELYDLLLKLEFQKLIDRYGLTPHRDTEAAPEYTVTVEPLETEQQAQALLAQWRQADHVTVYALPDLSVLSVQWDTGAHTSAAAELDQSRYTGNWHALLTALFSADIRKVGHHIKDTMRALLEQDLPIEGYGFDTALAAYLLDATAGSYDLQRLFVTYYNEELPKPLHLEPDAFAPLADTASAWAALHSYCSAVEALYETLPPKLEELGMKELYHTVELPLCPVLARMEQRGFLVDAKALSDFGESLTGTIRRLEQRIYDAAGAPFNINSPKQLGKVLFEDLQLPHGKKTKTGWSTNADVLEKLRWQHPIVADVLEYRQYSKLKSTYADGLLKVIDADGRIRTSFQMTVTATGRLSSTEPNLQNIPTRTELGSQMRRMFVAAPGNLLVDADYSQIELRLLAHISGDEVMQQAFRSGEDFHTLTASKVFHVPPEEVTHQMRSRAKAVNFGIVYGISPFSLSQDIGVTVAEAKEYMERYFATYTGVRRYMTEVVEQARQQGYVVTLFGRRRALPELKSSNFNLRSFGERVALNMPIQGTAADIMKLAMIRVEQRLSGEGLAARLIMQVHDELIVECPAEEAPRVEALLQEEMQGVARLSVPLPADAHSGPDWLSAKG
;
A
#
# COMPACT_ATOMS: atom_id res chain seq x y z
N MET A 1 16.30 22.34 -35.87
CA MET A 1 15.50 21.94 -34.72
C MET A 1 15.71 20.47 -34.47
N LYS A 2 15.62 20.03 -33.21
CA LYS A 2 15.91 18.65 -32.81
C LYS A 2 14.69 18.04 -32.10
N LEU A 3 14.23 16.92 -32.60
CA LEU A 3 13.20 16.11 -31.93
C LEU A 3 13.86 14.90 -31.28
N MET A 4 13.46 14.58 -30.04
CA MET A 4 13.80 13.33 -29.35
C MET A 4 12.58 12.42 -29.31
N VAL A 5 12.70 11.22 -29.85
CA VAL A 5 11.67 10.17 -29.75
C VAL A 5 12.14 9.06 -28.82
N ILE A 6 11.31 8.69 -27.87
CA ILE A 6 11.63 7.67 -26.84
C ILE A 6 10.79 6.42 -27.07
N ASP A 7 11.44 5.28 -27.14
CA ASP A 7 10.81 3.98 -27.04
C ASP A 7 10.34 3.74 -25.61
N GLY A 8 9.05 3.99 -25.36
CA GLY A 8 8.45 3.93 -24.03
C GLY A 8 8.53 2.56 -23.40
N ASN A 9 8.27 1.51 -24.18
CA ASN A 9 8.30 0.14 -23.71
C ASN A 9 9.72 -0.30 -23.34
N SER A 10 10.71 0.02 -24.17
CA SER A 10 12.11 -0.31 -23.89
C SER A 10 12.62 0.37 -22.62
N ILE A 11 12.37 1.69 -22.48
CA ILE A 11 12.87 2.44 -21.33
C ILE A 11 12.15 2.07 -20.03
N VAL A 12 10.82 1.90 -20.05
CA VAL A 12 10.08 1.51 -18.83
C VAL A 12 10.44 0.11 -18.35
N ASN A 13 10.63 -0.85 -19.26
CA ASN A 13 11.11 -2.19 -18.91
C ASN A 13 12.51 -2.14 -18.27
N ARG A 14 13.43 -1.35 -18.84
CA ARG A 14 14.78 -1.18 -18.26
C ARG A 14 14.73 -0.53 -16.89
N ALA A 15 13.89 0.46 -16.69
CA ALA A 15 13.67 1.08 -15.39
C ALA A 15 13.10 0.07 -14.38
N TYR A 16 12.12 -0.73 -14.79
CA TYR A 16 11.52 -1.76 -13.96
C TYR A 16 12.54 -2.81 -13.46
N TYR A 17 13.41 -3.30 -14.36
CA TYR A 17 14.43 -4.28 -13.99
C TYR A 17 15.71 -3.68 -13.41
N GLY A 18 15.95 -2.39 -13.62
CA GLY A 18 17.17 -1.70 -13.22
C GLY A 18 17.13 -1.07 -11.83
N ILE A 19 15.94 -0.77 -11.30
CA ILE A 19 15.76 -0.09 -10.01
C ILE A 19 15.18 -1.05 -8.99
N ARG A 20 15.56 -0.89 -7.72
CA ARG A 20 14.96 -1.65 -6.62
C ARG A 20 13.45 -1.34 -6.57
N PRO A 21 12.60 -2.32 -6.25
CA PRO A 21 11.19 -2.06 -6.09
C PRO A 21 10.95 -0.92 -5.10
N LEU A 22 10.25 0.11 -5.58
CA LEU A 22 9.68 1.18 -4.78
C LEU A 22 8.17 1.06 -4.87
N SER A 23 7.51 1.30 -3.78
CA SER A 23 6.06 1.39 -3.71
C SER A 23 5.67 2.59 -2.85
N THR A 24 4.49 3.15 -3.13
CA THR A 24 3.85 4.07 -2.21
C THR A 24 3.46 3.34 -0.91
N ARG A 25 3.13 4.08 0.11
CA ARG A 25 2.63 3.53 1.38
C ARG A 25 1.39 2.66 1.18
N ASP A 26 0.58 2.95 0.17
CA ASP A 26 -0.61 2.18 -0.22
C ASP A 26 -0.30 0.93 -1.05
N GLY A 27 0.98 0.61 -1.25
CA GLY A 27 1.42 -0.59 -1.97
C GLY A 27 1.43 -0.48 -3.50
N LEU A 28 1.20 0.69 -4.09
CA LEU A 28 1.35 0.91 -5.52
C LEU A 28 2.83 0.89 -5.91
N TYR A 29 3.23 -0.03 -6.78
CA TYR A 29 4.60 -0.05 -7.29
C TYR A 29 4.87 1.17 -8.17
N THR A 30 6.01 1.86 -7.93
CA THR A 30 6.34 3.14 -8.59
C THR A 30 7.74 3.18 -9.20
N HIS A 31 8.58 2.17 -8.96
CA HIS A 31 9.98 2.17 -9.36
C HIS A 31 10.22 2.27 -10.88
N ALA A 32 9.34 1.68 -11.71
CA ALA A 32 9.45 1.80 -13.15
C ALA A 32 9.16 3.22 -13.65
N ILE A 33 8.14 3.87 -13.05
CA ILE A 33 7.79 5.27 -13.34
C ILE A 33 8.95 6.18 -12.91
N TYR A 34 9.43 6.03 -11.67
CA TYR A 34 10.54 6.83 -11.14
C TYR A 34 11.80 6.72 -11.99
N GLY A 35 12.14 5.50 -12.40
CA GLY A 35 13.30 5.24 -13.25
C GLY A 35 13.15 5.79 -14.66
N PHE A 36 11.95 5.71 -15.23
CA PHE A 36 11.65 6.31 -16.52
C PHE A 36 11.83 7.83 -16.47
N LEU A 37 11.19 8.50 -15.50
CA LEU A 37 11.25 9.96 -15.34
C LEU A 37 12.67 10.46 -15.03
N THR A 38 13.42 9.73 -14.22
CA THR A 38 14.83 10.06 -13.92
C THR A 38 15.70 9.92 -15.17
N THR A 39 15.47 8.89 -15.99
CA THR A 39 16.17 8.70 -17.26
C THR A 39 15.78 9.79 -18.27
N LEU A 40 14.49 10.06 -18.40
CA LEU A 40 13.96 11.14 -19.24
C LEU A 40 14.62 12.48 -18.90
N GLN A 41 14.66 12.85 -17.62
CA GLN A 41 15.24 14.12 -17.19
C GLN A 41 16.72 14.23 -17.55
N ARG A 42 17.48 13.15 -17.34
CA ARG A 42 18.91 13.12 -17.75
C ARG A 42 19.06 13.31 -19.26
N LEU A 43 18.22 12.65 -20.05
CA LEU A 43 18.25 12.78 -21.51
C LEU A 43 17.87 14.20 -21.98
N LEU A 44 16.94 14.84 -21.30
CA LEU A 44 16.58 16.23 -21.55
C LEU A 44 17.75 17.18 -21.25
N ASP A 45 18.46 16.93 -20.15
CA ASP A 45 19.63 17.71 -19.74
C ASP A 45 20.82 17.53 -20.75
N GLU A 46 21.01 16.28 -21.25
CA GLU A 46 22.09 15.97 -22.21
C GLU A 46 21.80 16.48 -23.63
N GLU A 47 20.58 16.24 -24.14
CA GLU A 47 20.26 16.47 -25.54
C GLU A 47 19.65 17.84 -25.84
N GLN A 48 19.00 18.46 -24.85
CA GLN A 48 18.33 19.76 -24.99
C GLN A 48 17.40 19.82 -26.23
N PRO A 49 16.48 18.85 -26.44
CA PRO A 49 15.63 18.82 -27.62
C PRO A 49 14.55 19.90 -27.56
N GLU A 50 14.21 20.50 -28.70
CA GLU A 50 13.09 21.43 -28.80
C GLU A 50 11.74 20.72 -28.84
N ALA A 51 11.71 19.48 -29.35
CA ALA A 51 10.51 18.65 -29.42
C ALA A 51 10.76 17.26 -28.82
N LEU A 52 9.70 16.65 -28.28
CA LEU A 52 9.78 15.38 -27.57
C LEU A 52 8.49 14.58 -27.74
N CYS A 53 8.61 13.27 -27.99
CA CYS A 53 7.49 12.34 -27.95
C CYS A 53 7.91 10.95 -27.46
N VAL A 54 6.92 10.13 -27.11
CA VAL A 54 7.13 8.76 -26.64
C VAL A 54 6.25 7.82 -27.46
N THR A 55 6.79 6.67 -27.89
CA THR A 55 6.03 5.64 -28.58
C THR A 55 5.77 4.44 -27.67
N PHE A 56 4.63 3.79 -27.84
CA PHE A 56 4.26 2.57 -27.09
C PHE A 56 3.72 1.49 -28.01
N ASP A 57 4.01 0.23 -27.66
CA ASP A 57 3.36 -0.91 -28.29
C ASP A 57 1.92 -1.07 -27.81
N ARG A 58 1.07 -1.57 -28.67
CA ARG A 58 -0.26 -2.05 -28.33
C ARG A 58 -0.26 -3.56 -28.09
N ARG A 59 -1.34 -4.06 -27.50
CA ARG A 59 -1.50 -5.51 -27.21
C ARG A 59 -1.97 -6.30 -28.42
N GLU A 60 -2.56 -5.62 -29.41
CA GLU A 60 -3.11 -6.24 -30.61
C GLU A 60 -1.98 -6.77 -31.49
N PRO A 61 -2.21 -7.90 -32.21
CA PRO A 61 -1.24 -8.45 -33.16
C PRO A 61 -0.87 -7.45 -34.25
N THR A 62 0.41 -7.42 -34.59
CA THR A 62 0.92 -6.57 -35.68
C THR A 62 0.97 -7.34 -37.02
N PHE A 63 1.27 -6.66 -38.12
CA PHE A 63 1.43 -7.31 -39.43
C PHE A 63 2.51 -8.41 -39.42
N ARG A 64 3.54 -8.31 -38.56
CA ARG A 64 4.57 -9.32 -38.39
C ARG A 64 4.01 -10.61 -37.79
N HIS A 65 3.13 -10.50 -36.79
CA HIS A 65 2.44 -11.66 -36.22
C HIS A 65 1.51 -12.34 -37.22
N GLN A 66 0.92 -11.56 -38.16
CA GLN A 66 0.11 -12.11 -39.26
C GLN A 66 0.97 -12.82 -40.31
N ALA A 67 2.19 -12.37 -40.53
CA ALA A 67 3.13 -12.95 -41.46
C ALA A 67 3.83 -14.21 -40.92
N ASP A 68 4.11 -14.28 -39.62
CA ASP A 68 4.68 -15.43 -38.92
C ASP A 68 4.12 -15.53 -37.49
N GLU A 69 3.32 -16.55 -37.21
CA GLU A 69 2.73 -16.80 -35.89
C GLU A 69 3.81 -17.06 -34.81
N ARG A 70 5.01 -17.43 -35.17
CA ARG A 70 6.14 -17.69 -34.26
C ARG A 70 6.85 -16.42 -33.85
N TYR A 71 6.64 -15.31 -34.55
CA TYR A 71 7.26 -14.02 -34.25
C TYR A 71 6.96 -13.60 -32.81
N LYS A 72 7.99 -13.35 -32.00
CA LYS A 72 7.91 -12.98 -30.58
C LYS A 72 7.11 -13.95 -29.66
N ALA A 73 6.76 -15.16 -30.16
CA ALA A 73 5.93 -16.12 -29.40
C ALA A 73 6.55 -16.57 -28.06
N GLN A 74 7.88 -16.47 -27.93
CA GLN A 74 8.60 -16.83 -26.69
C GLN A 74 8.62 -15.70 -25.65
N ARG A 75 8.20 -14.47 -25.99
CA ARG A 75 8.22 -13.34 -25.07
C ARG A 75 7.18 -13.58 -23.96
N LYS A 76 7.65 -13.56 -22.71
CA LYS A 76 6.77 -13.59 -21.55
C LYS A 76 5.98 -12.28 -21.50
N GLY A 77 4.71 -12.35 -21.14
CA GLY A 77 3.87 -11.17 -20.95
C GLY A 77 4.47 -10.19 -19.93
N MET A 78 4.03 -8.94 -20.00
CA MET A 78 4.44 -7.89 -19.07
C MET A 78 4.13 -8.31 -17.62
N PRO A 79 5.08 -8.17 -16.67
CA PRO A 79 4.81 -8.41 -15.25
C PRO A 79 3.63 -7.59 -14.74
N GLU A 80 2.83 -8.16 -13.84
CA GLU A 80 1.63 -7.47 -13.30
C GLU A 80 2.00 -6.14 -12.63
N GLU A 81 3.09 -6.12 -11.87
CA GLU A 81 3.57 -4.93 -11.18
C GLU A 81 4.00 -3.80 -12.16
N LEU A 82 4.50 -4.16 -13.34
CA LEU A 82 4.81 -3.20 -14.40
C LEU A 82 3.54 -2.76 -15.12
N ALA A 83 2.64 -3.69 -15.39
CA ALA A 83 1.36 -3.40 -16.04
C ALA A 83 0.50 -2.43 -15.21
N MET A 84 0.60 -2.47 -13.88
CA MET A 84 -0.04 -1.50 -12.97
C MET A 84 0.55 -0.10 -13.07
N GLN A 85 1.84 0.03 -13.32
CA GLN A 85 2.55 1.32 -13.38
C GLN A 85 2.35 2.04 -14.72
N LEU A 86 2.15 1.32 -15.80
CA LEU A 86 2.10 1.89 -17.15
C LEU A 86 0.98 2.93 -17.35
N PRO A 87 -0.26 2.74 -16.85
CA PRO A 87 -1.30 3.77 -16.92
C PRO A 87 -0.92 5.05 -16.19
N TYR A 88 -0.28 4.95 -15.03
CA TYR A 88 0.19 6.13 -14.28
C TYR A 88 1.33 6.84 -15.01
N LEU A 89 2.27 6.08 -15.60
CA LEU A 89 3.31 6.68 -16.43
C LEU A 89 2.71 7.46 -17.59
N LYS A 90 1.72 6.89 -18.29
CA LYS A 90 1.03 7.58 -19.39
C LYS A 90 0.31 8.86 -18.93
N GLN A 91 -0.31 8.84 -17.75
CA GLN A 91 -0.93 10.03 -17.14
C GLN A 91 0.13 11.10 -16.81
N VAL A 92 1.26 10.72 -16.22
CA VAL A 92 2.35 11.64 -15.92
C VAL A 92 2.92 12.26 -17.20
N LEU A 93 3.16 11.46 -18.25
CA LEU A 93 3.61 11.99 -19.55
C LEU A 93 2.60 12.96 -20.17
N SER A 94 1.29 12.68 -20.07
CA SER A 94 0.23 13.58 -20.52
C SER A 94 0.26 14.90 -19.72
N ALA A 95 0.40 14.84 -18.40
CA ALA A 95 0.51 16.02 -17.56
C ALA A 95 1.83 16.79 -17.77
N MET A 96 2.88 16.12 -18.26
CA MET A 96 4.10 16.75 -18.73
C MET A 96 3.97 17.39 -20.13
N ASN A 97 2.80 17.33 -20.74
CA ASN A 97 2.52 17.73 -22.12
C ASN A 97 3.44 17.06 -23.15
N ILE A 98 3.78 15.78 -22.91
CA ILE A 98 4.58 14.96 -23.82
C ILE A 98 3.63 14.10 -24.67
N PRO A 99 3.57 14.32 -26.00
CA PRO A 99 2.76 13.50 -26.90
C PRO A 99 3.17 12.02 -26.86
N GLN A 100 2.17 11.15 -26.89
CA GLN A 100 2.34 9.70 -26.86
C GLN A 100 1.70 9.10 -28.11
N TYR A 101 2.43 8.21 -28.78
CA TYR A 101 1.98 7.58 -30.02
C TYR A 101 1.91 6.06 -29.85
N ASP A 102 0.81 5.47 -30.26
CA ASP A 102 0.62 4.04 -30.49
C ASP A 102 -0.31 3.83 -31.69
N LEU A 103 -0.17 2.75 -32.44
CA LEU A 103 -0.97 2.47 -33.62
C LEU A 103 -1.27 0.98 -33.75
N THR A 104 -2.54 0.63 -33.95
CA THR A 104 -2.96 -0.76 -34.16
C THR A 104 -2.35 -1.34 -35.41
N GLY A 105 -1.78 -2.55 -35.32
CA GLY A 105 -1.14 -3.26 -36.43
C GLY A 105 0.34 -2.96 -36.62
N TYR A 106 0.90 -1.96 -35.91
CA TYR A 106 2.31 -1.57 -35.96
C TYR A 106 2.96 -1.67 -34.57
N GLU A 107 4.26 -1.82 -34.55
CA GLU A 107 5.07 -1.78 -33.34
C GLU A 107 5.61 -0.37 -33.05
N ALA A 108 6.02 -0.12 -31.80
CA ALA A 108 6.62 1.17 -31.42
C ALA A 108 7.82 1.55 -32.31
N ASP A 109 8.62 0.55 -32.72
CA ASP A 109 9.78 0.75 -33.61
C ASP A 109 9.37 1.28 -35.00
N ASP A 110 8.24 0.82 -35.54
CA ASP A 110 7.70 1.30 -36.83
C ASP A 110 7.25 2.77 -36.72
N LEU A 111 6.69 3.16 -35.58
CA LEU A 111 6.35 4.54 -35.31
C LEU A 111 7.61 5.41 -35.16
N ILE A 112 8.63 4.91 -34.48
CA ILE A 112 9.95 5.58 -34.36
C ILE A 112 10.56 5.78 -35.75
N GLY A 113 10.55 4.74 -36.60
CA GLY A 113 11.04 4.82 -37.99
C GLY A 113 10.29 5.85 -38.81
N THR A 114 8.96 5.87 -38.71
CA THR A 114 8.10 6.84 -39.40
C THR A 114 8.36 8.28 -38.91
N ILE A 115 8.44 8.47 -37.58
CA ILE A 115 8.72 9.78 -36.96
C ILE A 115 10.09 10.31 -37.42
N SER A 116 11.14 9.47 -37.36
CA SER A 116 12.48 9.88 -37.75
C SER A 116 12.54 10.36 -39.23
N ARG A 117 11.89 9.62 -40.16
CA ARG A 117 11.85 10.04 -41.58
C ARG A 117 11.04 11.32 -41.82
N ARG A 118 9.95 11.51 -41.08
CA ARG A 118 9.18 12.78 -41.18
C ARG A 118 9.94 13.96 -40.59
N CYS A 119 10.73 13.79 -39.54
CA CYS A 119 11.64 14.83 -39.04
C CYS A 119 12.66 15.21 -40.11
N GLU A 120 13.32 14.23 -40.73
CA GLU A 120 14.29 14.50 -41.81
C GLU A 120 13.64 15.23 -42.99
N ALA A 121 12.46 14.78 -43.41
CA ALA A 121 11.71 15.44 -44.49
C ALA A 121 11.34 16.91 -44.17
N ALA A 122 11.16 17.22 -42.90
CA ALA A 122 10.91 18.59 -42.43
C ALA A 122 12.20 19.37 -42.13
N GLY A 123 13.39 18.82 -42.39
CA GLY A 123 14.68 19.44 -42.11
C GLY A 123 15.07 19.50 -40.63
N TRP A 124 14.55 18.56 -39.83
CA TRP A 124 14.88 18.45 -38.38
C TRP A 124 15.84 17.27 -38.13
N ASP A 125 16.68 17.44 -37.12
CA ASP A 125 17.46 16.32 -36.58
C ASP A 125 16.60 15.47 -35.64
N CYS A 126 16.83 14.15 -35.63
CA CYS A 126 16.12 13.21 -34.79
C CYS A 126 17.07 12.43 -33.87
N VAL A 127 16.72 12.35 -32.59
CA VAL A 127 17.41 11.51 -31.61
C VAL A 127 16.46 10.40 -31.16
N ILE A 128 16.77 9.17 -31.56
CA ILE A 128 16.04 7.97 -31.15
C ILE A 128 16.64 7.46 -29.85
N VAL A 129 15.83 7.33 -28.81
CA VAL A 129 16.23 6.79 -27.50
C VAL A 129 15.60 5.41 -27.31
N THR A 130 16.37 4.37 -27.37
CA THR A 130 15.92 3.00 -27.19
C THR A 130 17.00 2.12 -26.58
N GLY A 131 16.63 0.97 -26.07
CA GLY A 131 17.59 -0.09 -25.73
C GLY A 131 17.68 -1.17 -26.79
N ASP A 132 16.92 -1.05 -27.89
CA ASP A 132 16.90 -2.02 -28.97
C ASP A 132 17.91 -1.64 -30.06
N LYS A 133 18.70 -2.62 -30.48
CA LYS A 133 19.69 -2.43 -31.53
C LYS A 133 19.08 -2.43 -32.94
N ASP A 134 17.83 -2.84 -33.09
CA ASP A 134 17.14 -2.87 -34.36
C ASP A 134 16.95 -1.48 -34.92
N SER A 135 16.73 -0.50 -34.03
CA SER A 135 16.66 0.91 -34.39
C SER A 135 17.94 1.46 -35.01
N LEU A 136 19.10 0.75 -34.92
CA LEU A 136 20.35 1.18 -35.59
C LEU A 136 20.22 1.25 -37.10
N GLN A 137 19.28 0.51 -37.73
CA GLN A 137 18.97 0.60 -39.16
C GLN A 137 18.43 1.97 -39.59
N LEU A 138 17.93 2.75 -38.61
CA LEU A 138 17.34 4.07 -38.87
C LEU A 138 18.33 5.21 -38.87
N ILE A 139 19.60 4.98 -38.52
CA ILE A 139 20.65 6.01 -38.47
C ILE A 139 20.92 6.59 -39.84
N THR A 140 20.98 7.94 -39.88
CA THR A 140 21.33 8.75 -41.07
C THR A 140 22.19 9.94 -40.64
N PRO A 141 22.63 10.84 -41.56
CA PRO A 141 23.29 12.08 -41.13
C PRO A 141 22.45 12.97 -40.22
N HIS A 142 21.11 12.85 -40.25
CA HIS A 142 20.16 13.66 -39.45
C HIS A 142 19.50 12.86 -38.30
N THR A 143 19.69 11.56 -38.29
CA THR A 143 19.11 10.69 -37.22
C THR A 143 20.20 9.93 -36.50
N LYS A 144 20.36 10.15 -35.20
CA LYS A 144 21.23 9.34 -34.32
C LYS A 144 20.42 8.48 -33.41
N VAL A 145 20.97 7.33 -32.96
CA VAL A 145 20.39 6.44 -31.96
C VAL A 145 21.19 6.51 -30.67
N LYS A 146 20.53 6.88 -29.59
CA LYS A 146 21.08 6.81 -28.23
C LYS A 146 20.66 5.49 -27.60
N LEU A 147 21.58 4.52 -27.58
CA LEU A 147 21.36 3.21 -26.98
C LEU A 147 21.43 3.31 -25.46
N VAL A 148 20.35 2.94 -24.78
CA VAL A 148 20.28 2.90 -23.33
C VAL A 148 20.57 1.47 -22.85
N SER A 149 21.48 1.31 -21.91
CA SER A 149 21.78 0.02 -21.26
C SER A 149 21.80 0.18 -19.74
N THR A 150 21.26 -0.81 -19.03
CA THR A 150 21.28 -0.84 -17.57
C THR A 150 22.03 -2.07 -17.08
N ARG A 151 23.12 -1.89 -16.35
CA ARG A 151 23.87 -2.95 -15.69
C ARG A 151 24.06 -2.64 -14.21
N MET A 152 23.77 -3.61 -13.33
CA MET A 152 23.93 -3.47 -11.86
C MET A 152 23.32 -2.19 -11.27
N GLY A 153 22.14 -1.78 -11.79
CA GLY A 153 21.45 -0.58 -11.31
C GLY A 153 21.97 0.76 -11.87
N GLN A 154 23.03 0.73 -12.71
CA GLN A 154 23.53 1.91 -13.41
C GLN A 154 23.03 1.92 -14.86
N THR A 155 22.38 3.00 -15.25
CA THR A 155 21.93 3.23 -16.62
C THR A 155 22.97 4.09 -17.34
N THR A 156 23.50 3.55 -18.43
CA THR A 156 24.46 4.21 -19.30
C THR A 156 23.85 4.41 -20.69
N THR A 157 24.30 5.43 -21.39
CA THR A 157 23.91 5.75 -22.77
C THR A 157 25.13 5.69 -23.68
N LYS A 158 24.91 5.25 -24.92
CA LYS A 158 25.91 5.26 -26.00
C LYS A 158 25.30 5.87 -27.24
N ASP A 159 25.90 6.94 -27.73
CA ASP A 159 25.48 7.57 -28.97
C ASP A 159 26.01 6.77 -30.16
N MET A 160 25.12 6.50 -31.12
CA MET A 160 25.40 5.81 -32.35
C MET A 160 25.02 6.73 -33.51
N THR A 161 26.03 7.37 -34.11
CA THR A 161 25.92 8.16 -35.33
C THR A 161 26.30 7.30 -36.53
N GLU A 162 26.10 7.81 -37.74
CA GLU A 162 26.53 7.08 -38.96
C GLU A 162 28.03 6.75 -38.94
N GLU A 163 28.84 7.69 -38.47
CA GLU A 163 30.29 7.54 -38.37
C GLU A 163 30.68 6.44 -37.38
N THR A 164 30.17 6.53 -36.12
CA THR A 164 30.47 5.53 -35.06
C THR A 164 29.91 4.16 -35.40
N PHE A 165 28.78 4.09 -36.13
CA PHE A 165 28.23 2.86 -36.62
C PHE A 165 29.14 2.21 -37.67
N ARG A 166 29.61 2.98 -38.71
CA ARG A 166 30.52 2.48 -39.76
C ARG A 166 31.85 2.04 -39.18
N GLU A 167 32.40 2.74 -38.21
CA GLU A 167 33.61 2.32 -37.48
C GLU A 167 33.43 0.98 -36.75
N GLN A 168 32.27 0.80 -36.13
CA GLN A 168 32.01 -0.40 -35.34
C GLN A 168 31.62 -1.62 -36.19
N TYR A 169 30.85 -1.43 -37.27
CA TYR A 169 30.26 -2.52 -38.03
C TYR A 169 30.85 -2.72 -39.41
N GLY A 170 31.48 -1.69 -39.98
CA GLY A 170 32.16 -1.74 -41.28
C GLY A 170 31.22 -1.65 -42.49
N PHE A 171 29.94 -1.29 -42.32
CA PHE A 171 28.94 -1.08 -43.38
C PHE A 171 27.97 0.03 -43.04
N ALA A 172 27.09 0.44 -43.97
CA ALA A 172 26.11 1.50 -43.72
C ALA A 172 24.97 1.02 -42.80
N PRO A 173 24.40 1.86 -41.90
CA PRO A 173 23.38 1.47 -40.90
C PRO A 173 22.19 0.71 -41.48
N ILE A 174 21.71 1.05 -42.65
CA ILE A 174 20.57 0.38 -43.31
C ILE A 174 20.80 -1.13 -43.51
N HIS A 175 22.06 -1.59 -43.65
CA HIS A 175 22.40 -2.96 -43.85
C HIS A 175 22.39 -3.81 -42.56
N MET A 176 22.04 -3.22 -41.41
CA MET A 176 21.70 -3.97 -40.22
C MET A 176 20.52 -4.91 -40.46
N ILE A 177 19.59 -4.53 -41.35
CA ILE A 177 18.47 -5.36 -41.79
C ILE A 177 19.00 -6.62 -42.48
N ASP A 178 20.00 -6.45 -43.38
CA ASP A 178 20.59 -7.56 -44.16
C ASP A 178 21.41 -8.49 -43.26
N LEU A 179 22.08 -7.93 -42.25
CA LEU A 179 22.77 -8.72 -41.24
C LEU A 179 21.81 -9.64 -40.48
N LYS A 180 20.68 -9.07 -39.99
CA LYS A 180 19.65 -9.84 -39.29
C LYS A 180 18.93 -10.83 -40.19
N ALA A 181 18.75 -10.51 -41.47
CA ALA A 181 18.19 -11.45 -42.45
C ALA A 181 19.02 -12.73 -42.60
N LEU A 182 20.35 -12.63 -42.44
CA LEU A 182 21.26 -13.80 -42.57
C LEU A 182 21.40 -14.57 -41.27
N MET A 183 21.58 -13.85 -40.11
CA MET A 183 21.87 -14.50 -38.83
C MET A 183 20.65 -14.79 -37.97
N GLY A 184 19.48 -14.29 -38.36
CA GLY A 184 18.27 -14.32 -37.54
C GLY A 184 18.33 -13.48 -36.27
N ASP A 185 17.29 -13.54 -35.48
CA ASP A 185 17.23 -12.99 -34.15
C ASP A 185 16.46 -13.90 -33.17
N ALA A 186 17.20 -14.54 -32.26
CA ALA A 186 16.61 -15.45 -31.29
C ALA A 186 15.71 -14.74 -30.28
N SER A 187 15.88 -13.40 -30.04
CA SER A 187 15.06 -12.65 -29.09
C SER A 187 13.64 -12.40 -29.63
N ASP A 188 13.52 -12.27 -30.93
CA ASP A 188 12.26 -12.02 -31.64
C ASP A 188 11.75 -13.24 -32.42
N ASN A 189 12.48 -14.35 -32.30
CA ASN A 189 12.20 -15.59 -33.02
C ASN A 189 12.18 -15.38 -34.55
N ILE A 190 13.06 -14.51 -35.05
CA ILE A 190 13.29 -14.32 -36.47
C ILE A 190 14.23 -15.45 -36.93
N PRO A 191 13.85 -16.25 -37.95
CA PRO A 191 14.66 -17.36 -38.43
C PRO A 191 15.99 -16.91 -39.06
N ASP A 192 17.02 -17.74 -38.94
CA ASP A 192 18.30 -17.55 -39.60
C ASP A 192 18.38 -18.28 -40.96
N VAL A 193 19.48 -18.04 -41.67
CA VAL A 193 19.92 -18.95 -42.73
C VAL A 193 20.65 -20.10 -42.03
N PRO A 194 20.14 -21.34 -42.06
CA PRO A 194 20.67 -22.44 -41.25
C PRO A 194 22.17 -22.62 -41.40
N GLY A 195 22.92 -22.42 -40.34
CA GLY A 195 24.36 -22.58 -40.28
C GLY A 195 25.17 -21.36 -40.78
N VAL A 196 24.54 -20.18 -40.97
CA VAL A 196 25.19 -18.89 -41.17
C VAL A 196 25.14 -18.11 -39.86
N GLY A 197 26.18 -18.21 -39.04
CA GLY A 197 26.26 -17.49 -37.79
C GLY A 197 26.76 -16.05 -37.94
N GLU A 198 26.70 -15.27 -36.85
CA GLU A 198 26.99 -13.83 -36.77
C GLU A 198 28.30 -13.43 -37.49
N LYS A 199 29.41 -14.14 -37.25
CA LYS A 199 30.71 -13.84 -37.88
C LYS A 199 30.67 -13.97 -39.39
N THR A 200 29.99 -14.99 -39.92
CA THR A 200 29.88 -15.22 -41.36
C THR A 200 28.95 -14.18 -41.98
N ALA A 201 27.79 -13.93 -41.35
CA ALA A 201 26.85 -12.91 -41.80
C ALA A 201 27.49 -11.51 -41.83
N MET A 202 28.22 -11.16 -40.75
CA MET A 202 28.97 -9.89 -40.67
C MET A 202 29.95 -9.71 -41.83
N ALA A 203 30.78 -10.70 -42.09
CA ALA A 203 31.76 -10.67 -43.20
C ALA A 203 31.06 -10.51 -44.56
N LEU A 204 29.97 -11.22 -44.78
CA LEU A 204 29.20 -11.14 -46.04
C LEU A 204 28.58 -9.75 -46.22
N VAL A 205 27.99 -9.14 -45.17
CA VAL A 205 27.40 -7.81 -45.27
C VAL A 205 28.46 -6.71 -45.42
N GLN A 206 29.62 -6.86 -44.78
CA GLN A 206 30.77 -5.95 -44.97
C GLN A 206 31.27 -5.94 -46.38
N GLN A 207 31.29 -7.10 -47.07
CA GLN A 207 31.82 -7.25 -48.43
C GLN A 207 30.79 -6.96 -49.52
N TYR A 208 29.53 -7.40 -49.34
CA TYR A 208 28.49 -7.36 -50.39
C TYR A 208 27.35 -6.35 -50.05
N HIS A 209 27.39 -5.72 -48.88
CA HIS A 209 26.50 -4.70 -48.37
C HIS A 209 25.05 -5.17 -48.20
N SER A 210 24.30 -5.47 -49.26
CA SER A 210 22.89 -5.86 -49.17
C SER A 210 22.64 -7.32 -49.50
N LEU A 211 21.56 -7.87 -48.97
CA LEU A 211 21.08 -9.22 -49.27
C LEU A 211 20.81 -9.38 -50.77
N ALA A 212 20.25 -8.35 -51.42
CA ALA A 212 20.00 -8.38 -52.88
C ALA A 212 21.27 -8.50 -53.69
N GLU A 213 22.31 -7.75 -53.34
CA GLU A 213 23.60 -7.79 -54.04
C GLU A 213 24.32 -9.11 -53.76
N LEU A 214 24.29 -9.60 -52.55
CA LEU A 214 24.82 -10.92 -52.15
C LEU A 214 24.23 -12.04 -53.02
N TYR A 215 22.90 -12.06 -53.16
CA TYR A 215 22.23 -13.12 -53.95
C TYR A 215 22.39 -12.93 -55.46
N ARG A 216 22.56 -11.71 -55.91
CA ARG A 216 22.89 -11.38 -57.33
C ARG A 216 24.26 -11.96 -57.71
N LEU A 217 25.23 -11.85 -56.82
CA LEU A 217 26.61 -12.28 -57.06
C LEU A 217 26.88 -13.69 -56.53
N LEU A 218 25.88 -14.42 -56.02
CA LEU A 218 26.04 -15.66 -55.25
C LEU A 218 26.94 -16.72 -55.90
N PRO A 219 26.97 -16.91 -57.25
CA PRO A 219 27.88 -17.87 -57.87
C PRO A 219 29.36 -17.45 -57.82
N GLU A 220 29.63 -16.14 -57.64
CA GLU A 220 30.97 -15.52 -57.79
C GLU A 220 31.49 -14.98 -56.43
N ILE A 221 30.77 -15.15 -55.32
CA ILE A 221 31.19 -14.64 -54.03
C ILE A 221 32.41 -15.36 -53.50
N ASP A 222 33.31 -14.60 -52.85
CA ASP A 222 34.48 -15.18 -52.17
C ASP A 222 34.04 -15.78 -50.79
N ALA A 223 33.48 -16.99 -50.84
CA ALA A 223 33.03 -17.74 -49.67
C ALA A 223 33.27 -19.25 -49.88
N LYS A 224 33.35 -19.97 -48.73
CA LYS A 224 33.53 -21.43 -48.79
C LYS A 224 32.33 -22.07 -49.50
N PRO A 225 32.53 -23.13 -50.35
CA PRO A 225 31.44 -23.80 -51.07
C PRO A 225 30.25 -24.21 -50.19
N GLY A 226 30.52 -24.63 -48.95
CA GLY A 226 29.49 -24.93 -47.96
C GLY A 226 28.63 -23.74 -47.49
N VAL A 227 29.18 -22.52 -47.52
CA VAL A 227 28.43 -21.28 -47.18
C VAL A 227 27.56 -20.90 -48.38
N ILE A 228 28.10 -20.99 -49.60
CA ILE A 228 27.34 -20.71 -50.84
C ILE A 228 26.10 -21.61 -50.90
N LYS A 229 26.29 -22.94 -50.68
CA LYS A 229 25.20 -23.92 -50.65
C LYS A 229 24.12 -23.54 -49.60
N LYS A 230 24.53 -23.17 -48.37
CA LYS A 230 23.60 -22.78 -47.31
C LYS A 230 22.83 -21.51 -47.69
N LEU A 231 23.48 -20.53 -48.30
CA LEU A 231 22.83 -19.31 -48.77
C LEU A 231 21.80 -19.65 -49.88
N GLN A 232 22.14 -20.58 -50.81
CA GLN A 232 21.20 -21.02 -51.83
C GLN A 232 19.96 -21.68 -51.25
N GLU A 233 20.16 -22.61 -50.30
CA GLU A 233 19.08 -23.37 -49.65
C GLU A 233 18.28 -22.51 -48.69
N GLY A 234 18.88 -21.50 -48.05
CA GLY A 234 18.25 -20.61 -47.08
C GLY A 234 17.70 -19.31 -47.63
N ARG A 235 17.63 -19.14 -48.94
CA ARG A 235 17.20 -17.84 -49.56
C ARG A 235 15.82 -17.39 -49.10
N GLU A 236 14.83 -18.26 -49.12
CA GLU A 236 13.47 -17.95 -48.67
C GLU A 236 13.45 -17.52 -47.19
N SER A 237 14.20 -18.21 -46.31
CA SER A 237 14.35 -17.84 -44.92
C SER A 237 14.96 -16.44 -44.76
N ALA A 238 16.02 -16.14 -45.52
CA ALA A 238 16.67 -14.82 -45.50
C ALA A 238 15.73 -13.70 -45.97
N GLU A 239 14.97 -13.90 -47.04
CA GLU A 239 14.01 -12.92 -47.56
C GLU A 239 12.87 -12.71 -46.56
N HIS A 240 12.35 -13.79 -45.97
CA HIS A 240 11.33 -13.72 -44.90
C HIS A 240 11.85 -12.99 -43.65
N SER A 241 13.05 -13.35 -43.21
CA SER A 241 13.69 -12.72 -42.05
C SER A 241 13.99 -11.22 -42.27
N ARG A 242 14.37 -10.87 -43.54
CA ARG A 242 14.52 -9.46 -43.91
C ARG A 242 13.23 -8.70 -43.80
N TYR A 243 12.11 -9.28 -44.23
CA TYR A 243 10.78 -8.68 -44.07
C TYR A 243 10.42 -8.44 -42.60
N LEU A 244 10.64 -9.43 -41.73
CA LEU A 244 10.35 -9.31 -40.30
C LEU A 244 11.26 -8.30 -39.57
N ALA A 245 12.55 -8.24 -39.96
CA ALA A 245 13.52 -7.33 -39.33
C ALA A 245 13.46 -5.89 -39.83
N THR A 246 12.77 -5.62 -40.93
CA THR A 246 12.66 -4.28 -41.48
C THR A 246 11.68 -3.42 -40.69
N ILE A 247 12.15 -2.30 -40.17
CA ILE A 247 11.31 -1.28 -39.51
C ILE A 247 10.58 -0.46 -40.60
N VAL A 248 9.27 -0.35 -40.50
CA VAL A 248 8.43 0.45 -41.39
C VAL A 248 8.67 1.94 -41.09
N THR A 249 8.81 2.75 -42.16
CA THR A 249 9.13 4.18 -42.04
C THR A 249 8.04 5.09 -42.63
N ASP A 250 6.91 4.52 -43.03
CA ASP A 250 5.76 5.19 -43.65
C ASP A 250 4.41 4.75 -43.06
N ALA A 251 4.39 4.34 -41.79
CA ALA A 251 3.17 3.98 -41.08
C ALA A 251 2.15 5.15 -41.10
N PRO A 252 0.82 4.85 -41.18
CA PRO A 252 -0.22 5.87 -41.29
C PRO A 252 -0.45 6.58 -39.93
N LEU A 253 0.59 7.23 -39.44
CA LEU A 253 0.60 7.95 -38.17
C LEU A 253 0.19 9.42 -38.41
N ASN A 254 -0.71 9.94 -37.61
CA ASN A 254 -0.99 11.38 -37.59
C ASN A 254 0.07 12.10 -36.75
N PHE A 255 1.09 12.66 -37.39
CA PHE A 255 2.25 13.25 -36.77
C PHE A 255 2.83 14.38 -37.61
N THR A 256 3.13 15.51 -36.99
CA THR A 256 4.02 16.55 -37.46
C THR A 256 5.07 16.87 -36.39
N PRO A 257 6.32 17.21 -36.74
CA PRO A 257 7.34 17.54 -35.73
C PRO A 257 6.93 18.71 -34.82
N GLU A 258 6.22 19.71 -35.35
CA GLU A 258 5.79 20.93 -34.67
C GLU A 258 4.76 20.63 -33.54
N ASP A 259 3.93 19.60 -33.67
CA ASP A 259 2.94 19.21 -32.63
C ASP A 259 3.63 18.69 -31.38
N ASN A 260 4.91 18.34 -31.47
CA ASN A 260 5.69 17.74 -30.40
C ASN A 260 6.63 18.74 -29.71
N LEU A 261 6.53 20.05 -30.02
CA LEU A 261 7.28 21.08 -29.33
C LEU A 261 7.01 21.04 -27.84
N ARG A 262 8.06 21.16 -27.04
CA ARG A 262 7.95 21.14 -25.57
C ARG A 262 7.10 22.32 -25.09
N ARG A 263 6.18 21.99 -24.19
CA ARG A 263 5.25 22.93 -23.55
C ARG A 263 5.46 22.91 -22.04
N PRO A 264 5.08 23.98 -21.32
CA PRO A 264 5.03 23.96 -19.85
C PRO A 264 4.20 22.77 -19.37
N PHE A 265 4.55 22.24 -18.21
CA PHE A 265 3.80 21.14 -17.60
C PHE A 265 2.38 21.57 -17.26
N ALA A 266 1.45 20.64 -17.36
CA ALA A 266 0.09 20.86 -16.89
C ALA A 266 0.03 20.86 -15.35
N PRO A 267 -0.89 21.61 -14.77
CA PRO A 267 -1.01 21.74 -13.33
C PRO A 267 -1.16 20.42 -12.59
N GLU A 268 -1.87 19.46 -13.18
CA GLU A 268 -2.16 18.14 -12.63
C GLU A 268 -0.91 17.28 -12.40
N LEU A 269 0.23 17.68 -12.96
CA LEU A 269 1.50 16.97 -12.78
C LEU A 269 1.91 16.93 -11.30
N TYR A 270 1.69 18.02 -10.57
CA TYR A 270 2.00 18.08 -9.15
C TYR A 270 1.24 16.99 -8.37
N ASP A 271 -0.09 16.93 -8.53
CA ASP A 271 -0.94 15.96 -7.83
C ASP A 271 -0.58 14.51 -8.16
N LEU A 272 -0.25 14.25 -9.43
CA LEU A 272 0.19 12.92 -9.87
C LEU A 272 1.51 12.51 -9.23
N LEU A 273 2.50 13.40 -9.19
CA LEU A 273 3.80 13.12 -8.58
C LEU A 273 3.71 13.01 -7.06
N LEU A 274 2.84 13.80 -6.42
CA LEU A 274 2.55 13.71 -5.00
C LEU A 274 1.91 12.35 -4.65
N LYS A 275 0.91 11.92 -5.43
CA LYS A 275 0.28 10.60 -5.29
C LYS A 275 1.27 9.44 -5.46
N LEU A 276 2.27 9.61 -6.31
CA LEU A 276 3.34 8.64 -6.52
C LEU A 276 4.47 8.74 -5.48
N GLU A 277 4.39 9.67 -4.53
CA GLU A 277 5.39 9.97 -3.49
C GLU A 277 6.76 10.38 -4.09
N PHE A 278 6.76 11.14 -5.19
CA PHE A 278 7.96 11.56 -5.91
C PHE A 278 8.40 12.99 -5.53
N GLN A 279 8.51 13.28 -4.24
CA GLN A 279 8.88 14.61 -3.75
C GLN A 279 10.11 15.20 -4.43
N LYS A 280 11.18 14.41 -4.61
CA LYS A 280 12.41 14.87 -5.30
C LYS A 280 12.18 15.32 -6.75
N LEU A 281 11.18 14.78 -7.44
CA LEU A 281 10.84 15.21 -8.79
C LEU A 281 9.97 16.47 -8.76
N ILE A 282 9.09 16.62 -7.79
CA ILE A 282 8.32 17.85 -7.54
C ILE A 282 9.30 19.02 -7.34
N ASP A 283 10.24 18.87 -6.39
CA ASP A 283 11.25 19.88 -6.09
C ASP A 283 12.12 20.22 -7.32
N ARG A 284 12.55 19.19 -8.05
CA ARG A 284 13.42 19.35 -9.23
C ARG A 284 12.72 20.07 -10.38
N TYR A 285 11.44 19.79 -10.59
CA TYR A 285 10.65 20.44 -11.64
C TYR A 285 10.12 21.82 -11.24
N GLY A 286 10.33 22.21 -9.96
CA GLY A 286 9.81 23.47 -9.42
C GLY A 286 8.28 23.53 -9.48
N LEU A 287 7.61 22.37 -9.30
CA LEU A 287 6.17 22.31 -9.39
C LEU A 287 5.58 22.85 -8.11
N THR A 288 4.66 23.77 -8.28
CA THR A 288 3.78 24.22 -7.21
C THR A 288 2.41 23.58 -7.42
N PRO A 289 1.72 23.26 -6.34
CA PRO A 289 0.40 22.66 -6.42
C PRO A 289 -0.55 23.63 -7.16
N HIS A 290 -1.40 23.08 -8.01
CA HIS A 290 -2.39 23.86 -8.72
C HIS A 290 -3.79 23.32 -8.36
N ARG A 291 -4.40 23.97 -7.38
CA ARG A 291 -5.86 23.86 -7.16
C ARG A 291 -6.41 25.27 -7.16
N ASP A 292 -7.67 25.43 -7.55
CA ASP A 292 -8.55 26.49 -7.08
C ASP A 292 -8.80 26.27 -5.56
N THR A 293 -7.73 26.09 -4.77
CA THR A 293 -7.80 26.04 -3.31
C THR A 293 -7.87 27.47 -2.87
N GLU A 294 -8.82 27.77 -2.03
CA GLU A 294 -8.80 29.04 -1.28
C GLU A 294 -7.45 29.12 -0.58
N ALA A 295 -6.80 30.28 -0.63
CA ALA A 295 -5.59 30.52 0.15
C ALA A 295 -5.89 30.22 1.63
N ALA A 296 -4.89 29.75 2.36
CA ALA A 296 -5.06 29.60 3.80
C ALA A 296 -5.51 30.92 4.41
N PRO A 297 -6.44 30.90 5.39
CA PRO A 297 -6.82 32.11 6.09
C PRO A 297 -5.57 32.80 6.68
N GLU A 298 -5.33 34.05 6.30
CA GLU A 298 -4.26 34.82 6.93
C GLU A 298 -4.74 35.33 8.28
N TYR A 299 -4.08 34.87 9.35
CA TYR A 299 -4.33 35.38 10.69
C TYR A 299 -3.30 36.44 11.07
N THR A 300 -3.78 37.61 11.49
CA THR A 300 -2.91 38.55 12.18
C THR A 300 -2.80 38.10 13.64
N VAL A 301 -1.69 37.43 13.97
CA VAL A 301 -1.48 36.88 15.31
C VAL A 301 -0.69 37.82 16.19
N THR A 302 -1.27 38.23 17.33
CA THR A 302 -0.56 38.99 18.40
C THR A 302 -0.01 37.96 19.39
N VAL A 303 1.30 37.91 19.55
CA VAL A 303 1.98 36.92 20.42
C VAL A 303 2.27 37.51 21.80
N GLU A 304 1.90 36.78 22.84
CA GLU A 304 2.16 37.15 24.25
C GLU A 304 2.94 36.02 24.94
N PRO A 305 4.19 36.29 25.39
CA PRO A 305 4.94 35.32 26.20
C PRO A 305 4.32 35.18 27.58
N LEU A 306 4.10 33.93 28.04
CA LEU A 306 3.53 33.66 29.37
C LEU A 306 4.64 33.31 30.36
N GLU A 307 4.99 34.24 31.22
CA GLU A 307 6.10 34.13 32.18
C GLU A 307 5.67 34.10 33.65
N THR A 308 4.51 34.65 33.99
CA THR A 308 4.07 34.83 35.38
C THR A 308 2.70 34.22 35.66
N GLU A 309 2.47 33.84 36.93
CA GLU A 309 1.18 33.35 37.43
C GLU A 309 0.01 34.35 37.18
N GLN A 310 0.28 35.64 37.31
CA GLN A 310 -0.73 36.67 37.07
C GLN A 310 -1.17 36.70 35.60
N GLN A 311 -0.23 36.58 34.65
CA GLN A 311 -0.54 36.50 33.23
C GLN A 311 -1.34 35.21 32.95
N ALA A 312 -0.94 34.08 33.56
CA ALA A 312 -1.64 32.80 33.41
C ALA A 312 -3.11 32.90 33.83
N GLN A 313 -3.40 33.51 35.00
CA GLN A 313 -4.76 33.68 35.46
C GLN A 313 -5.59 34.59 34.54
N ALA A 314 -5.00 35.62 33.97
CA ALA A 314 -5.67 36.51 33.03
C ALA A 314 -6.00 35.77 31.71
N LEU A 315 -5.04 34.99 31.16
CA LEU A 315 -5.25 34.22 29.93
C LEU A 315 -6.26 33.11 30.14
N LEU A 316 -6.19 32.36 31.24
CA LEU A 316 -7.17 31.29 31.56
C LEU A 316 -8.59 31.86 31.66
N ALA A 317 -8.77 33.10 32.18
CA ALA A 317 -10.07 33.73 32.18
C ALA A 317 -10.59 34.09 30.79
N GLN A 318 -9.69 34.50 29.87
CA GLN A 318 -10.02 34.76 28.46
C GLN A 318 -10.36 33.45 27.74
N TRP A 319 -9.55 32.39 27.90
CA TRP A 319 -9.75 31.09 27.24
C TRP A 319 -11.03 30.38 27.64
N ARG A 320 -11.50 30.57 28.89
CA ARG A 320 -12.84 30.09 29.33
C ARG A 320 -14.00 30.84 28.67
N GLN A 321 -13.78 32.04 28.16
CA GLN A 321 -14.80 32.83 27.47
C GLN A 321 -14.75 32.67 25.94
N ALA A 322 -13.61 32.22 25.39
CA ALA A 322 -13.45 31.94 23.97
C ALA A 322 -14.34 30.75 23.55
N ASP A 323 -14.81 30.76 22.30
CA ASP A 323 -15.54 29.60 21.74
C ASP A 323 -14.68 28.34 21.81
N HIS A 324 -13.42 28.49 21.50
CA HIS A 324 -12.38 27.47 21.65
C HIS A 324 -10.99 28.10 21.71
N VAL A 325 -10.01 27.25 22.04
CA VAL A 325 -8.59 27.56 21.87
C VAL A 325 -7.93 26.46 21.03
N THR A 326 -7.06 26.84 20.12
CA THR A 326 -6.26 25.91 19.35
C THR A 326 -4.94 25.68 20.06
N VAL A 327 -4.62 24.43 20.34
CA VAL A 327 -3.43 24.03 21.08
C VAL A 327 -2.53 23.16 20.20
N TYR A 328 -1.28 23.55 20.09
CA TYR A 328 -0.22 22.70 19.57
C TYR A 328 0.93 22.59 20.58
N ALA A 329 1.21 21.38 21.00
CA ALA A 329 2.18 21.09 22.07
C ALA A 329 3.33 20.23 21.57
N LEU A 330 4.51 20.38 22.13
CA LEU A 330 5.58 19.41 21.99
C LEU A 330 5.20 18.10 22.71
N PRO A 331 5.76 16.96 22.28
CA PRO A 331 5.40 15.64 22.83
C PRO A 331 5.63 15.51 24.35
N ASP A 332 6.59 16.23 24.91
CA ASP A 332 6.92 16.24 26.35
C ASP A 332 6.14 17.29 27.15
N LEU A 333 5.31 18.07 26.50
CA LEU A 333 4.51 19.17 27.08
C LEU A 333 5.35 20.29 27.72
N SER A 334 6.63 20.40 27.39
CA SER A 334 7.52 21.45 27.90
C SER A 334 7.25 22.80 27.26
N VAL A 335 6.77 22.79 26.00
CA VAL A 335 6.45 23.99 25.21
C VAL A 335 5.12 23.80 24.49
N LEU A 336 4.27 24.82 24.55
CA LEU A 336 2.98 24.84 23.85
C LEU A 336 2.72 26.23 23.25
N SER A 337 2.04 26.25 22.11
CA SER A 337 1.36 27.44 21.59
C SER A 337 -0.15 27.27 21.81
N VAL A 338 -0.78 28.28 22.37
CA VAL A 338 -2.23 28.37 22.56
C VAL A 338 -2.73 29.59 21.81
N GLN A 339 -3.54 29.37 20.78
CA GLN A 339 -4.11 30.43 19.94
C GLN A 339 -5.63 30.50 20.16
N TRP A 340 -6.18 31.69 20.16
CA TRP A 340 -7.62 31.95 20.24
C TRP A 340 -8.03 33.14 19.39
N ASP A 341 -9.29 33.15 18.97
CA ASP A 341 -9.86 34.25 18.18
C ASP A 341 -10.10 35.51 19.04
N THR A 342 -9.73 36.63 18.50
CA THR A 342 -9.97 37.97 19.12
C THR A 342 -10.85 38.88 18.27
N GLY A 343 -11.25 38.41 17.10
CA GLY A 343 -12.09 39.14 16.13
C GLY A 343 -11.94 38.58 14.72
N ALA A 344 -12.67 39.12 13.77
CA ALA A 344 -12.64 38.61 12.38
C ALA A 344 -11.20 38.59 11.80
N HIS A 345 -10.62 37.41 11.61
CA HIS A 345 -9.25 37.17 11.14
C HIS A 345 -8.13 37.76 12.02
N THR A 346 -8.41 38.03 13.29
CA THR A 346 -7.40 38.43 14.28
C THR A 346 -7.36 37.40 15.40
N SER A 347 -6.19 36.91 15.71
CA SER A 347 -5.96 35.95 16.77
C SER A 347 -4.88 36.41 17.73
N ALA A 348 -4.96 36.00 18.98
CA ALA A 348 -3.86 36.08 19.92
C ALA A 348 -3.25 34.68 20.12
N ALA A 349 -1.96 34.62 20.37
CA ALA A 349 -1.24 33.40 20.70
C ALA A 349 -0.42 33.60 21.97
N ALA A 350 -0.50 32.65 22.89
CA ALA A 350 0.34 32.60 24.08
C ALA A 350 1.48 31.58 23.88
N GLU A 351 2.70 32.00 24.21
CA GLU A 351 3.88 31.16 24.28
C GLU A 351 4.01 30.60 25.71
N LEU A 352 3.77 29.30 25.86
CA LEU A 352 3.90 28.59 27.12
C LEU A 352 5.24 27.80 27.07
N ASP A 353 6.19 28.18 27.90
CA ASP A 353 7.51 27.57 28.03
C ASP A 353 7.80 27.28 29.51
N GLN A 354 7.89 25.99 29.83
CA GLN A 354 8.15 25.52 31.18
C GLN A 354 9.42 26.14 31.77
N SER A 355 10.45 26.38 30.96
CA SER A 355 11.73 26.94 31.41
C SER A 355 11.68 28.42 31.76
N ARG A 356 10.70 29.16 31.20
CA ARG A 356 10.51 30.61 31.40
C ARG A 356 9.42 30.93 32.40
N TYR A 357 8.47 29.99 32.58
CA TYR A 357 7.33 30.21 33.45
C TYR A 357 7.72 30.14 34.93
N THR A 358 7.45 31.21 35.70
CA THR A 358 7.82 31.33 37.10
C THR A 358 6.73 30.87 38.08
N GLY A 359 5.56 30.52 37.60
CA GLY A 359 4.43 29.97 38.37
C GLY A 359 4.46 28.42 38.45
N ASN A 360 3.34 27.87 38.90
CA ASN A 360 3.17 26.42 38.95
C ASN A 360 2.74 25.86 37.57
N TRP A 361 3.68 25.23 36.83
CA TRP A 361 3.46 24.68 35.51
C TRP A 361 2.36 23.62 35.49
N HIS A 362 2.38 22.68 36.44
CA HIS A 362 1.36 21.63 36.51
C HIS A 362 -0.05 22.21 36.76
N ALA A 363 -0.19 23.27 37.61
CA ALA A 363 -1.45 23.90 37.84
C ALA A 363 -1.98 24.69 36.62
N LEU A 364 -1.05 25.28 35.84
CA LEU A 364 -1.38 25.94 34.57
C LEU A 364 -1.94 24.94 33.57
N LEU A 365 -1.24 23.82 33.34
CA LEU A 365 -1.70 22.78 32.44
C LEU A 365 -2.97 22.09 32.92
N THR A 366 -3.13 21.88 34.25
CA THR A 366 -4.38 21.34 34.81
C THR A 366 -5.56 22.25 34.45
N ALA A 367 -5.39 23.56 34.56
CA ALA A 367 -6.46 24.52 34.22
C ALA A 367 -6.73 24.58 32.71
N LEU A 368 -5.68 24.56 31.87
CA LEU A 368 -5.81 24.59 30.42
C LEU A 368 -6.51 23.33 29.89
N PHE A 369 -6.15 22.14 30.39
CA PHE A 369 -6.71 20.88 29.91
C PHE A 369 -7.94 20.40 30.67
N SER A 370 -8.54 21.27 31.52
CA SER A 370 -9.83 21.00 32.16
C SER A 370 -11.02 21.08 31.18
N ALA A 371 -12.18 20.62 31.61
CA ALA A 371 -13.42 20.66 30.84
C ALA A 371 -13.91 22.08 30.54
N ASP A 372 -13.48 23.08 31.32
CA ASP A 372 -13.96 24.48 31.27
C ASP A 372 -13.44 25.25 30.05
N ILE A 373 -12.39 24.75 29.40
CA ILE A 373 -11.79 25.34 28.20
C ILE A 373 -11.96 24.35 27.03
N ARG A 374 -12.66 24.78 25.99
CA ARG A 374 -12.81 23.98 24.78
C ARG A 374 -11.54 24.08 23.91
N LYS A 375 -11.00 22.93 23.51
CA LYS A 375 -9.75 22.86 22.74
C LYS A 375 -9.95 22.22 21.38
N VAL A 376 -9.18 22.69 20.41
CA VAL A 376 -8.98 22.11 19.07
C VAL A 376 -7.52 21.71 18.96
N GLY A 377 -7.25 20.57 18.34
CA GLY A 377 -5.89 20.06 18.18
C GLY A 377 -5.71 19.15 16.98
N HIS A 378 -4.53 18.59 16.91
CA HIS A 378 -4.10 17.66 15.89
C HIS A 378 -3.45 16.46 16.58
N HIS A 379 -3.86 15.22 16.24
CA HIS A 379 -3.44 14.00 16.94
C HIS A 379 -3.64 14.09 18.46
N ILE A 380 -4.83 14.53 18.87
CA ILE A 380 -5.12 14.82 20.29
C ILE A 380 -4.96 13.60 21.20
N LYS A 381 -5.15 12.37 20.68
CA LYS A 381 -4.95 11.13 21.46
C LYS A 381 -3.53 11.06 22.04
N ASP A 382 -2.53 11.41 21.24
CA ASP A 382 -1.13 11.36 21.65
C ASP A 382 -0.82 12.44 22.69
N THR A 383 -1.40 13.65 22.52
CA THR A 383 -1.33 14.70 23.53
C THR A 383 -2.04 14.28 24.84
N MET A 384 -3.22 13.66 24.75
CA MET A 384 -3.93 13.12 25.91
C MET A 384 -3.12 12.07 26.66
N ARG A 385 -2.40 11.22 25.93
CA ARG A 385 -1.51 10.23 26.54
C ARG A 385 -0.37 10.91 27.31
N ALA A 386 0.29 11.88 26.71
CA ALA A 386 1.35 12.66 27.37
C ALA A 386 0.85 13.39 28.63
N LEU A 387 -0.38 13.92 28.59
CA LEU A 387 -1.03 14.53 29.76
C LEU A 387 -1.26 13.51 30.87
N LEU A 388 -1.80 12.33 30.55
CA LEU A 388 -2.05 11.26 31.52
C LEU A 388 -0.77 10.73 32.16
N GLU A 389 0.36 10.71 31.43
CA GLU A 389 1.67 10.32 31.96
C GLU A 389 2.21 11.31 32.99
N GLN A 390 1.69 12.55 33.02
CA GLN A 390 2.00 13.61 33.99
C GLN A 390 0.87 13.86 34.98
N ASP A 391 -0.08 12.92 35.11
CA ASP A 391 -1.27 13.05 35.99
C ASP A 391 -2.12 14.31 35.73
N LEU A 392 -2.19 14.75 34.46
CA LEU A 392 -2.95 15.91 34.02
C LEU A 392 -4.32 15.51 33.43
N PRO A 393 -5.33 16.39 33.51
CA PRO A 393 -6.64 16.18 32.90
C PRO A 393 -6.55 16.17 31.37
N ILE A 394 -7.52 15.52 30.73
CA ILE A 394 -7.58 15.34 29.28
C ILE A 394 -8.93 15.77 28.68
N GLU A 395 -9.69 16.56 29.42
CA GLU A 395 -11.04 16.96 29.05
C GLU A 395 -11.04 18.19 28.12
N GLY A 396 -12.20 18.52 27.58
CA GLY A 396 -12.45 19.75 26.83
C GLY A 396 -12.01 19.74 25.35
N TYR A 397 -11.45 18.67 24.82
CA TYR A 397 -11.18 18.61 23.39
C TYR A 397 -12.46 18.47 22.57
N GLY A 398 -12.69 19.40 21.66
CA GLY A 398 -13.87 19.45 20.78
C GLY A 398 -13.60 19.02 19.34
N PHE A 399 -12.34 19.00 18.92
CA PHE A 399 -11.98 18.64 17.55
C PHE A 399 -10.53 18.15 17.41
N ASP A 400 -10.34 17.20 16.47
CA ASP A 400 -9.03 16.70 16.00
C ASP A 400 -8.99 16.74 14.47
N THR A 401 -8.08 17.52 13.92
CA THR A 401 -7.98 17.72 12.47
C THR A 401 -7.49 16.48 11.73
N ALA A 402 -6.66 15.62 12.34
CA ALA A 402 -6.20 14.38 11.73
C ALA A 402 -7.33 13.36 11.57
N LEU A 403 -8.18 13.20 12.60
CA LEU A 403 -9.35 12.31 12.54
C LEU A 403 -10.40 12.78 11.53
N ALA A 404 -10.64 14.10 11.49
CA ALA A 404 -11.55 14.68 10.51
C ALA A 404 -11.07 14.42 9.08
N ALA A 405 -9.81 14.67 8.80
CA ALA A 405 -9.21 14.41 7.49
C ALA A 405 -9.21 12.92 7.13
N TYR A 406 -8.96 12.03 8.09
CA TYR A 406 -9.06 10.60 7.90
C TYR A 406 -10.48 10.14 7.50
N LEU A 407 -11.52 10.67 8.11
CA LEU A 407 -12.89 10.36 7.72
C LEU A 407 -13.21 10.84 6.29
N LEU A 408 -12.68 12.00 5.88
CA LEU A 408 -12.87 12.53 4.55
C LEU A 408 -12.16 11.71 3.46
N ASP A 409 -10.98 11.17 3.76
CA ASP A 409 -10.24 10.26 2.88
C ASP A 409 -9.44 9.23 3.69
N ALA A 410 -10.05 8.08 3.97
CA ALA A 410 -9.41 6.99 4.72
C ALA A 410 -8.25 6.30 3.97
N THR A 411 -7.95 6.71 2.73
CA THR A 411 -6.90 6.13 1.87
C THR A 411 -5.71 7.05 1.63
N ALA A 412 -5.68 8.22 2.24
CA ALA A 412 -4.62 9.22 2.03
C ALA A 412 -3.23 8.79 2.55
N GLY A 413 -3.18 7.74 3.39
CA GLY A 413 -1.94 7.09 3.86
C GLY A 413 -1.14 7.87 4.90
N SER A 414 -1.32 9.18 5.05
CA SER A 414 -0.78 10.03 6.13
C SER A 414 -1.69 11.21 6.37
N TYR A 415 -1.81 11.60 7.65
CA TYR A 415 -2.62 12.72 8.11
C TYR A 415 -1.76 13.70 8.93
N ASP A 416 -0.45 13.71 8.69
CA ASP A 416 0.47 14.69 9.28
C ASP A 416 0.06 16.10 8.88
N LEU A 417 0.18 17.06 9.81
CA LEU A 417 -0.31 18.42 9.61
C LEU A 417 0.29 19.09 8.36
N GLN A 418 1.58 18.85 8.07
CA GLN A 418 2.22 19.34 6.85
C GLN A 418 1.53 18.84 5.59
N ARG A 419 1.24 17.54 5.53
CA ARG A 419 0.55 16.93 4.38
C ARG A 419 -0.88 17.46 4.24
N LEU A 420 -1.58 17.60 5.35
CA LEU A 420 -2.94 18.16 5.33
C LEU A 420 -2.94 19.61 4.86
N PHE A 421 -2.01 20.43 5.35
CA PHE A 421 -1.94 21.83 4.97
C PHE A 421 -1.66 22.00 3.47
N VAL A 422 -0.72 21.22 2.93
CA VAL A 422 -0.49 21.15 1.48
C VAL A 422 -1.74 20.64 0.74
N THR A 423 -2.43 19.62 1.27
CA THR A 423 -3.60 19.05 0.60
C THR A 423 -4.78 20.03 0.50
N TYR A 424 -5.01 20.84 1.53
CA TYR A 424 -6.18 21.73 1.60
C TYR A 424 -5.88 23.15 1.10
N TYR A 425 -4.67 23.66 1.31
CA TYR A 425 -4.33 25.05 1.02
C TYR A 425 -3.20 25.25 0.03
N ASN A 426 -2.49 24.18 -0.30
CA ASN A 426 -1.40 24.28 -1.24
C ASN A 426 -0.16 25.03 -0.72
N GLU A 427 0.02 25.07 0.57
CA GLU A 427 1.10 25.77 1.27
C GLU A 427 1.92 24.80 2.11
N GLU A 428 3.23 25.07 2.23
CA GLU A 428 4.13 24.26 3.07
C GLU A 428 4.29 24.90 4.44
N LEU A 429 4.22 24.08 5.49
CA LEU A 429 4.59 24.48 6.83
C LEU A 429 6.11 24.39 7.05
N PRO A 430 6.68 25.09 8.03
CA PRO A 430 8.06 24.94 8.44
C PRO A 430 8.40 23.47 8.74
N LYS A 431 9.66 23.09 8.56
CA LYS A 431 10.09 21.71 8.77
C LYS A 431 9.92 21.27 10.22
N PRO A 432 9.52 20.01 10.51
CA PRO A 432 9.32 19.51 11.88
C PRO A 432 10.56 19.60 12.77
N LEU A 433 11.77 19.62 12.18
CA LEU A 433 13.03 19.77 12.91
C LEU A 433 13.07 21.02 13.82
N HIS A 434 12.29 22.05 13.50
CA HIS A 434 12.16 23.25 14.34
C HIS A 434 11.21 23.07 15.53
N LEU A 435 10.56 21.90 15.66
CA LEU A 435 9.60 21.57 16.72
C LEU A 435 10.14 20.52 17.70
N GLU A 436 11.43 20.23 17.69
CA GLU A 436 12.03 19.36 18.68
C GLU A 436 12.39 20.14 19.95
N PRO A 437 12.37 19.52 21.15
CA PRO A 437 12.67 20.19 22.41
C PRO A 437 14.01 20.95 22.40
N ASP A 438 15.02 20.42 21.73
CA ASP A 438 16.33 21.05 21.60
C ASP A 438 16.29 22.39 20.86
N ALA A 439 15.28 22.64 20.02
CA ALA A 439 15.09 23.92 19.33
C ALA A 439 14.66 25.05 20.26
N PHE A 440 14.14 24.72 21.45
CA PHE A 440 13.75 25.67 22.50
C PHE A 440 14.77 25.77 23.64
N ALA A 441 15.93 25.12 23.51
CA ALA A 441 17.00 25.19 24.50
C ALA A 441 17.52 26.63 24.63
N PRO A 442 18.01 27.04 25.82
CA PRO A 442 18.42 28.43 26.11
C PRO A 442 19.50 29.03 25.21
N LEU A 443 20.25 28.20 24.49
CA LEU A 443 21.31 28.59 23.55
C LEU A 443 20.92 28.43 22.07
N ALA A 444 19.67 28.00 21.79
CA ALA A 444 19.16 27.84 20.44
C ALA A 444 18.56 29.13 19.89
N ASP A 445 18.39 29.24 18.57
CA ASP A 445 17.59 30.29 17.92
C ASP A 445 16.08 29.99 18.12
N THR A 446 15.60 30.34 19.30
CA THR A 446 14.22 30.06 19.69
C THR A 446 13.20 30.85 18.87
N ALA A 447 13.60 31.96 18.23
CA ALA A 447 12.67 32.76 17.43
C ALA A 447 12.12 31.98 16.22
N SER A 448 12.99 31.24 15.52
CA SER A 448 12.56 30.39 14.41
C SER A 448 11.69 29.21 14.86
N ALA A 449 11.99 28.63 16.04
CA ALA A 449 11.20 27.55 16.61
C ALA A 449 9.79 28.02 17.02
N TRP A 450 9.68 29.17 17.66
CA TRP A 450 8.38 29.79 18.00
C TRP A 450 7.57 30.15 16.75
N ALA A 451 8.21 30.75 15.74
CA ALA A 451 7.55 31.06 14.47
C ALA A 451 7.00 29.79 13.80
N ALA A 452 7.76 28.69 13.84
CA ALA A 452 7.30 27.40 13.34
C ALA A 452 6.11 26.86 14.18
N LEU A 453 6.19 26.90 15.50
CA LEU A 453 5.12 26.42 16.39
C LEU A 453 3.83 27.21 16.20
N HIS A 454 3.90 28.52 16.03
CA HIS A 454 2.73 29.36 15.72
C HIS A 454 2.16 29.04 14.35
N SER A 455 3.00 28.79 13.33
CA SER A 455 2.52 28.37 12.02
C SER A 455 1.76 27.04 12.07
N TYR A 456 2.23 26.09 12.89
CA TYR A 456 1.52 24.82 13.10
C TYR A 456 0.20 25.01 13.85
N CYS A 457 0.17 25.87 14.87
CA CYS A 457 -1.05 26.18 15.59
C CYS A 457 -2.09 26.86 14.67
N SER A 458 -1.67 27.84 13.88
CA SER A 458 -2.54 28.50 12.89
C SER A 458 -3.01 27.55 11.77
N ALA A 459 -2.18 26.57 11.38
CA ALA A 459 -2.59 25.54 10.43
C ALA A 459 -3.70 24.62 10.99
N VAL A 460 -3.64 24.29 12.28
CA VAL A 460 -4.72 23.54 12.94
C VAL A 460 -6.00 24.35 12.94
N GLU A 461 -5.93 25.65 13.24
CA GLU A 461 -7.08 26.56 13.20
C GLU A 461 -7.70 26.64 11.81
N ALA A 462 -6.89 26.87 10.78
CA ALA A 462 -7.35 26.91 9.40
C ALA A 462 -8.06 25.60 8.98
N LEU A 463 -7.51 24.44 9.36
CA LEU A 463 -8.15 23.15 9.10
C LEU A 463 -9.44 22.98 9.91
N TYR A 464 -9.52 23.54 11.12
CA TYR A 464 -10.74 23.52 11.91
C TYR A 464 -11.87 24.36 11.27
N GLU A 465 -11.55 25.43 10.54
CA GLU A 465 -12.56 26.15 9.74
C GLU A 465 -13.02 25.34 8.52
N THR A 466 -12.11 24.57 7.89
CA THR A 466 -12.36 23.91 6.60
C THR A 466 -12.98 22.51 6.70
N LEU A 467 -12.57 21.70 7.71
CA LEU A 467 -12.94 20.27 7.75
C LEU A 467 -14.37 20.01 8.25
N PRO A 468 -14.94 20.72 9.27
CA PRO A 468 -16.30 20.46 9.76
C PRO A 468 -17.39 20.61 8.70
N PRO A 469 -17.39 21.65 7.84
CA PRO A 469 -18.37 21.75 6.76
C PRO A 469 -18.31 20.58 5.77
N LYS A 470 -17.10 20.08 5.48
CA LYS A 470 -16.90 18.92 4.60
C LYS A 470 -17.41 17.62 5.22
N LEU A 471 -17.22 17.43 6.54
CA LEU A 471 -17.79 16.29 7.27
C LEU A 471 -19.32 16.34 7.25
N GLU A 472 -19.91 17.52 7.38
CA GLU A 472 -21.36 17.71 7.32
C GLU A 472 -21.93 17.43 5.92
N GLU A 473 -21.26 17.93 4.87
CA GLU A 473 -21.61 17.68 3.45
C GLU A 473 -21.61 16.17 3.12
N LEU A 474 -20.64 15.43 3.65
CA LEU A 474 -20.53 14.00 3.44
C LEU A 474 -21.37 13.14 4.41
N GLY A 475 -22.10 13.77 5.35
CA GLY A 475 -22.96 13.09 6.33
C GLY A 475 -22.20 12.36 7.43
N MET A 476 -20.92 12.72 7.70
CA MET A 476 -20.06 12.03 8.68
C MET A 476 -19.88 12.82 10.00
N LYS A 477 -20.54 13.97 10.15
CA LYS A 477 -20.46 14.80 11.38
C LYS A 477 -20.87 14.03 12.63
N GLU A 478 -21.98 13.27 12.56
CA GLU A 478 -22.45 12.46 13.69
C GLU A 478 -21.45 11.37 14.05
N LEU A 479 -20.94 10.62 13.06
CA LEU A 479 -19.93 9.60 13.26
C LEU A 479 -18.67 10.20 13.93
N TYR A 480 -18.23 11.36 13.48
CA TYR A 480 -17.08 12.04 14.04
C TYR A 480 -17.29 12.36 15.54
N HIS A 481 -18.41 12.98 15.90
CA HIS A 481 -18.66 13.41 17.27
C HIS A 481 -19.14 12.31 18.23
N THR A 482 -19.73 11.23 17.71
CA THR A 482 -20.26 10.15 18.56
C THR A 482 -19.33 8.94 18.65
N VAL A 483 -18.42 8.76 17.68
CA VAL A 483 -17.54 7.59 17.61
C VAL A 483 -16.06 7.98 17.67
N GLU A 484 -15.56 8.76 16.69
CA GLU A 484 -14.13 8.95 16.55
C GLU A 484 -13.55 9.84 17.66
N LEU A 485 -14.10 11.01 17.87
CA LEU A 485 -13.62 11.95 18.87
C LEU A 485 -13.74 11.42 20.32
N PRO A 486 -14.88 10.83 20.75
CA PRO A 486 -15.02 10.28 22.10
C PRO A 486 -14.14 9.06 22.37
N LEU A 487 -13.63 8.39 21.33
CA LEU A 487 -12.73 7.25 21.46
C LEU A 487 -11.30 7.68 21.86
N CYS A 488 -10.87 8.89 21.52
CA CYS A 488 -9.51 9.39 21.84
C CYS A 488 -9.16 9.25 23.34
N PRO A 489 -9.95 9.76 24.27
CA PRO A 489 -9.64 9.63 25.71
C PRO A 489 -9.69 8.17 26.20
N VAL A 490 -10.51 7.31 25.60
CA VAL A 490 -10.56 5.89 25.94
C VAL A 490 -9.23 5.22 25.57
N LEU A 491 -8.78 5.42 24.34
CA LEU A 491 -7.52 4.85 23.86
C LEU A 491 -6.31 5.40 24.60
N ALA A 492 -6.27 6.70 24.85
CA ALA A 492 -5.19 7.33 25.63
C ALA A 492 -5.06 6.70 27.03
N ARG A 493 -6.20 6.45 27.72
CA ARG A 493 -6.20 5.76 29.02
C ARG A 493 -5.76 4.30 28.89
N MET A 494 -6.20 3.58 27.86
CA MET A 494 -5.77 2.21 27.61
C MET A 494 -4.26 2.12 27.38
N GLU A 495 -3.71 3.02 26.59
CA GLU A 495 -2.28 3.10 26.32
C GLU A 495 -1.48 3.46 27.58
N GLN A 496 -1.96 4.37 28.41
CA GLN A 496 -1.33 4.74 29.68
C GLN A 496 -1.37 3.57 30.68
N ARG A 497 -2.49 2.84 30.78
CA ARG A 497 -2.66 1.68 31.68
C ARG A 497 -1.74 0.53 31.30
N GLY A 498 -1.66 0.19 30.01
CA GLY A 498 -0.90 -0.93 29.49
C GLY A 498 -1.40 -2.30 29.97
N PHE A 499 -0.75 -3.38 29.51
CA PHE A 499 -1.08 -4.75 29.85
C PHE A 499 0.07 -5.39 30.62
N LEU A 500 -0.20 -5.94 31.81
CA LEU A 500 0.81 -6.58 32.66
C LEU A 500 1.28 -7.90 32.05
N VAL A 501 2.60 -8.13 32.06
CA VAL A 501 3.22 -9.32 31.49
C VAL A 501 4.09 -10.01 32.54
N ASP A 502 3.96 -11.32 32.67
CA ASP A 502 4.90 -12.15 33.42
C ASP A 502 6.21 -12.29 32.60
N ALA A 503 7.14 -11.38 32.83
CA ALA A 503 8.43 -11.33 32.14
C ALA A 503 9.24 -12.61 32.33
N LYS A 504 9.13 -13.25 33.52
CA LYS A 504 9.85 -14.50 33.82
C LYS A 504 9.25 -15.65 32.99
N ALA A 505 7.95 -15.82 33.01
CA ALA A 505 7.27 -16.85 32.23
C ALA A 505 7.52 -16.67 30.73
N LEU A 506 7.52 -15.42 30.23
CA LEU A 506 7.82 -15.08 28.85
C LEU A 506 9.28 -15.43 28.45
N SER A 507 10.24 -15.15 29.33
CA SER A 507 11.65 -15.53 29.15
C SER A 507 11.82 -17.06 29.14
N ASP A 508 11.23 -17.76 30.12
CA ASP A 508 11.30 -19.21 30.23
C ASP A 508 10.65 -19.89 28.99
N PHE A 509 9.57 -19.32 28.49
CA PHE A 509 8.95 -19.76 27.22
C PHE A 509 9.90 -19.56 26.03
N GLY A 510 10.51 -18.39 25.88
CA GLY A 510 11.47 -18.11 24.82
C GLY A 510 12.68 -19.05 24.85
N GLU A 511 13.17 -19.39 26.03
CA GLU A 511 14.25 -20.38 26.21
C GLU A 511 13.82 -21.79 25.83
N SER A 512 12.59 -22.20 26.18
CA SER A 512 12.07 -23.52 25.83
C SER A 512 12.03 -23.77 24.32
N LEU A 513 11.79 -22.74 23.52
CA LEU A 513 11.78 -22.83 22.06
C LEU A 513 13.18 -23.05 21.46
N THR A 514 14.25 -22.62 22.15
CA THR A 514 15.62 -22.65 21.63
C THR A 514 16.08 -24.06 21.31
N GLY A 515 15.75 -25.04 22.14
CA GLY A 515 16.09 -26.45 21.89
C GLY A 515 15.44 -27.02 20.63
N THR A 516 14.18 -26.68 20.39
CA THR A 516 13.46 -27.11 19.19
C THR A 516 13.97 -26.40 17.94
N ILE A 517 14.22 -25.10 18.02
CA ILE A 517 14.81 -24.31 16.91
C ILE A 517 16.14 -24.91 16.49
N ARG A 518 17.04 -25.22 17.43
CA ARG A 518 18.35 -25.82 17.11
C ARG A 518 18.23 -27.22 16.48
N ARG A 519 17.30 -28.04 16.94
CA ARG A 519 17.03 -29.37 16.33
C ARG A 519 16.52 -29.24 14.91
N LEU A 520 15.60 -28.31 14.67
CA LEU A 520 15.06 -28.06 13.33
C LEU A 520 16.14 -27.49 12.41
N GLU A 521 16.94 -26.56 12.90
CA GLU A 521 18.08 -25.98 12.16
C GLU A 521 19.07 -27.09 11.71
N GLN A 522 19.44 -28.01 12.64
CA GLN A 522 20.32 -29.11 12.31
C GLN A 522 19.68 -30.06 11.27
N ARG A 523 18.42 -30.42 11.42
CA ARG A 523 17.72 -31.26 10.44
C ARG A 523 17.66 -30.61 9.05
N ILE A 524 17.44 -29.29 8.99
CA ILE A 524 17.45 -28.52 7.74
C ILE A 524 18.83 -28.54 7.12
N TYR A 525 19.92 -28.36 7.90
CA TYR A 525 21.29 -28.42 7.39
C TYR A 525 21.68 -29.80 6.93
N ASP A 526 21.30 -30.84 7.65
CA ASP A 526 21.53 -32.23 7.26
C ASP A 526 20.82 -32.56 5.93
N ALA A 527 19.60 -32.10 5.77
CA ALA A 527 18.82 -32.30 4.55
C ALA A 527 19.34 -31.45 3.35
N ALA A 528 19.92 -30.29 3.62
CA ALA A 528 20.55 -29.42 2.62
C ALA A 528 21.99 -29.82 2.28
N GLY A 529 22.64 -30.64 3.11
CA GLY A 529 24.04 -31.05 2.96
C GLY A 529 25.07 -30.02 3.41
N ALA A 530 24.66 -28.82 3.83
CA ALA A 530 25.55 -27.75 4.34
C ALA A 530 24.78 -26.72 5.16
N PRO A 531 25.43 -26.01 6.12
CA PRO A 531 24.85 -24.87 6.81
C PRO A 531 24.61 -23.70 5.87
N PHE A 532 23.49 -23.01 6.05
CA PHE A 532 23.10 -21.77 5.34
C PHE A 532 22.18 -20.91 6.18
N ASN A 533 21.94 -19.64 5.80
CA ASN A 533 21.00 -18.81 6.50
C ASN A 533 19.57 -19.13 6.07
N ILE A 534 18.84 -19.90 6.90
CA ILE A 534 17.45 -20.33 6.69
C ILE A 534 16.48 -19.13 6.55
N ASN A 535 16.77 -18.03 7.24
CA ASN A 535 16.00 -16.80 7.20
C ASN A 535 16.29 -15.94 5.96
N SER A 536 17.28 -16.31 5.12
CA SER A 536 17.54 -15.67 3.85
C SER A 536 16.70 -16.31 2.73
N PRO A 537 15.68 -15.62 2.18
CA PRO A 537 14.86 -16.17 1.09
C PRO A 537 15.70 -16.60 -0.12
N LYS A 538 16.80 -15.88 -0.37
CA LYS A 538 17.71 -16.19 -1.48
C LYS A 538 18.48 -17.51 -1.27
N GLN A 539 19.04 -17.71 -0.07
CA GLN A 539 19.78 -18.93 0.23
C GLN A 539 18.85 -20.14 0.33
N LEU A 540 17.72 -19.97 1.02
CA LEU A 540 16.70 -21.02 1.11
C LEU A 540 16.13 -21.38 -0.28
N GLY A 541 15.86 -20.39 -1.11
CA GLY A 541 15.38 -20.60 -2.48
C GLY A 541 16.39 -21.37 -3.33
N LYS A 542 17.70 -21.11 -3.18
CA LYS A 542 18.76 -21.88 -3.83
C LYS A 542 18.74 -23.34 -3.39
N VAL A 543 18.74 -23.58 -2.08
CA VAL A 543 18.72 -24.96 -1.52
C VAL A 543 17.50 -25.74 -2.01
N LEU A 544 16.29 -25.16 -1.89
CA LEU A 544 15.07 -25.88 -2.24
C LEU A 544 14.90 -26.13 -3.74
N PHE A 545 15.19 -25.12 -4.57
CA PHE A 545 14.82 -25.14 -5.99
C PHE A 545 15.98 -25.43 -6.95
N GLU A 546 17.23 -25.16 -6.54
CA GLU A 546 18.41 -25.42 -7.36
C GLU A 546 19.14 -26.68 -6.89
N ASP A 547 19.43 -26.80 -5.59
CA ASP A 547 20.20 -27.93 -5.06
C ASP A 547 19.31 -29.19 -4.89
N LEU A 548 18.11 -29.06 -4.31
CA LEU A 548 17.14 -30.16 -4.13
C LEU A 548 16.15 -30.33 -5.28
N GLN A 549 16.15 -29.44 -6.26
CA GLN A 549 15.33 -29.50 -7.49
C GLN A 549 13.83 -29.65 -7.24
N LEU A 550 13.31 -29.06 -6.16
CA LEU A 550 11.88 -29.07 -5.90
C LEU A 550 11.12 -28.22 -6.94
N PRO A 551 9.84 -28.54 -7.22
CA PRO A 551 9.05 -27.73 -8.12
C PRO A 551 8.99 -26.27 -7.64
N HIS A 552 9.43 -25.37 -8.50
CA HIS A 552 9.45 -23.94 -8.16
C HIS A 552 8.25 -23.21 -8.74
N GLY A 553 7.76 -22.23 -7.98
CA GLY A 553 6.81 -21.27 -8.46
C GLY A 553 7.46 -20.08 -9.20
N LYS A 554 6.86 -18.90 -9.13
CA LYS A 554 7.41 -17.67 -9.75
C LYS A 554 8.79 -17.34 -9.16
N LYS A 555 9.75 -17.05 -10.04
CA LYS A 555 11.04 -16.49 -9.67
C LYS A 555 10.86 -15.01 -9.37
N THR A 556 11.20 -14.56 -8.17
CA THR A 556 11.23 -13.14 -7.79
C THR A 556 12.56 -12.50 -8.19
N LYS A 557 12.68 -11.17 -8.09
CA LYS A 557 13.96 -10.47 -8.38
C LYS A 557 15.11 -10.91 -7.48
N THR A 558 14.82 -11.37 -6.28
CA THR A 558 15.81 -11.82 -5.28
C THR A 558 16.06 -13.32 -5.31
N GLY A 559 15.42 -14.06 -6.20
CA GLY A 559 15.47 -15.51 -6.30
C GLY A 559 14.07 -16.14 -6.32
N TRP A 560 13.98 -17.43 -6.01
CA TRP A 560 12.72 -18.15 -5.92
C TRP A 560 11.91 -17.70 -4.70
N SER A 561 10.59 -17.54 -4.87
CA SER A 561 9.72 -17.24 -3.73
C SER A 561 9.72 -18.40 -2.74
N THR A 562 9.99 -18.09 -1.48
CA THR A 562 9.93 -19.03 -0.34
C THR A 562 8.88 -18.59 0.69
N ASN A 563 7.82 -17.88 0.25
CA ASN A 563 6.74 -17.50 1.16
C ASN A 563 5.98 -18.73 1.68
N ALA A 564 5.18 -18.54 2.72
CA ALA A 564 4.45 -19.64 3.38
C ALA A 564 3.55 -20.40 2.40
N ASP A 565 2.84 -19.71 1.50
CA ASP A 565 1.92 -20.31 0.53
C ASP A 565 2.64 -21.24 -0.48
N VAL A 566 3.86 -20.84 -0.89
CA VAL A 566 4.69 -21.67 -1.79
C VAL A 566 5.19 -22.88 -1.02
N LEU A 567 5.67 -22.70 0.19
CA LEU A 567 6.20 -23.81 1.01
C LEU A 567 5.10 -24.77 1.45
N GLU A 568 3.91 -24.31 1.81
CA GLU A 568 2.78 -25.17 2.16
C GLU A 568 2.37 -26.11 1.02
N LYS A 569 2.40 -25.63 -0.25
CA LYS A 569 2.15 -26.47 -1.42
C LYS A 569 3.20 -27.56 -1.64
N LEU A 570 4.42 -27.32 -1.12
CA LEU A 570 5.56 -28.24 -1.25
C LEU A 570 5.75 -29.12 0.00
N ARG A 571 4.95 -28.93 1.05
CA ARG A 571 5.12 -29.52 2.38
C ARG A 571 5.33 -31.04 2.37
N TRP A 572 4.65 -31.74 1.47
CA TRP A 572 4.69 -33.19 1.37
C TRP A 572 5.67 -33.74 0.34
N GLN A 573 6.39 -32.85 -0.38
CA GLN A 573 7.30 -33.26 -1.43
C GLN A 573 8.73 -33.54 -0.93
N HIS A 574 9.12 -32.88 0.16
CA HIS A 574 10.43 -33.12 0.79
C HIS A 574 10.38 -32.76 2.28
N PRO A 575 10.99 -33.57 3.19
CA PRO A 575 10.96 -33.31 4.64
C PRO A 575 11.49 -31.94 5.04
N ILE A 576 12.51 -31.41 4.34
CA ILE A 576 13.09 -30.08 4.60
C ILE A 576 12.05 -28.97 4.57
N VAL A 577 11.02 -29.10 3.75
CA VAL A 577 9.99 -28.04 3.61
C VAL A 577 9.13 -27.95 4.86
N ALA A 578 8.72 -29.11 5.40
CA ALA A 578 7.98 -29.17 6.67
C ALA A 578 8.85 -28.60 7.80
N ASP A 579 10.14 -28.98 7.87
CA ASP A 579 11.07 -28.49 8.88
C ASP A 579 11.31 -26.97 8.77
N VAL A 580 11.40 -26.42 7.55
CA VAL A 580 11.53 -24.97 7.33
C VAL A 580 10.29 -24.22 7.76
N LEU A 581 9.08 -24.72 7.48
CA LEU A 581 7.84 -24.11 7.91
C LEU A 581 7.75 -24.09 9.46
N GLU A 582 8.07 -25.21 10.08
CA GLU A 582 8.09 -25.34 11.53
C GLU A 582 9.18 -24.44 12.15
N TYR A 583 10.40 -24.45 11.62
CA TYR A 583 11.49 -23.55 12.04
C TYR A 583 11.09 -22.09 12.01
N ARG A 584 10.47 -21.64 10.91
CA ARG A 584 10.00 -20.26 10.80
C ARG A 584 8.93 -19.90 11.82
N GLN A 585 8.02 -20.83 12.12
CA GLN A 585 7.00 -20.64 13.14
C GLN A 585 7.65 -20.45 14.52
N TYR A 586 8.52 -21.37 14.94
CA TYR A 586 9.21 -21.29 16.24
C TYR A 586 10.15 -20.08 16.32
N SER A 587 10.89 -19.81 15.25
CA SER A 587 11.80 -18.67 15.17
C SER A 587 11.07 -17.33 15.30
N LYS A 588 9.90 -17.19 14.66
CA LYS A 588 9.05 -16.02 14.80
C LYS A 588 8.47 -15.88 16.21
N LEU A 589 7.99 -16.99 16.80
CA LEU A 589 7.49 -16.98 18.18
C LEU A 589 8.58 -16.51 19.15
N LYS A 590 9.80 -17.01 18.98
CA LYS A 590 10.93 -16.60 19.84
C LYS A 590 11.33 -15.15 19.56
N SER A 591 11.72 -14.83 18.35
CA SER A 591 12.38 -13.54 18.05
C SER A 591 11.42 -12.34 18.12
N THR A 592 10.20 -12.49 17.57
CA THR A 592 9.25 -11.37 17.50
C THR A 592 8.44 -11.24 18.77
N TYR A 593 7.95 -12.36 19.30
CA TYR A 593 7.05 -12.29 20.45
C TYR A 593 7.79 -12.47 21.78
N ALA A 594 8.55 -13.55 22.00
CA ALA A 594 9.22 -13.72 23.30
C ALA A 594 10.31 -12.66 23.51
N ASP A 595 11.36 -12.68 22.69
CA ASP A 595 12.52 -11.77 22.84
C ASP A 595 12.17 -10.31 22.51
N GLY A 596 11.22 -10.10 21.57
CA GLY A 596 10.77 -8.76 21.15
C GLY A 596 9.95 -8.07 22.23
N LEU A 597 8.98 -8.77 22.83
CA LEU A 597 8.14 -8.21 23.89
C LEU A 597 8.92 -7.93 25.17
N LEU A 598 9.89 -8.81 25.55
CA LEU A 598 10.74 -8.58 26.71
C LEU A 598 11.49 -7.24 26.67
N LYS A 599 11.79 -6.73 25.49
CA LYS A 599 12.54 -5.47 25.32
C LYS A 599 11.68 -4.22 25.54
N VAL A 600 10.38 -4.36 25.47
CA VAL A 600 9.40 -3.25 25.53
C VAL A 600 8.51 -3.32 26.78
N ILE A 601 8.89 -4.16 27.76
CA ILE A 601 8.25 -4.18 29.08
C ILE A 601 8.78 -2.97 29.87
N ASP A 602 7.89 -2.11 30.31
CA ASP A 602 8.21 -0.97 31.15
C ASP A 602 8.60 -1.37 32.57
N ALA A 603 9.09 -0.39 33.34
CA ALA A 603 9.57 -0.63 34.72
C ALA A 603 8.50 -1.20 35.67
N ASP A 604 7.23 -0.95 35.39
CA ASP A 604 6.08 -1.46 36.14
C ASP A 604 5.60 -2.86 35.70
N GLY A 605 6.32 -3.48 34.75
CA GLY A 605 6.02 -4.81 34.21
C GLY A 605 4.94 -4.82 33.13
N ARG A 606 4.50 -3.66 32.66
CA ARG A 606 3.44 -3.55 31.65
C ARG A 606 4.02 -3.26 30.26
N ILE A 607 3.33 -3.73 29.24
CA ILE A 607 3.56 -3.37 27.84
C ILE A 607 2.49 -2.37 27.43
N ARG A 608 2.94 -1.27 26.82
CA ARG A 608 2.08 -0.20 26.29
C ARG A 608 2.17 -0.20 24.77
N THR A 609 1.07 -0.59 24.12
CA THR A 609 0.94 -0.47 22.67
C THR A 609 0.45 0.91 22.30
N SER A 610 0.67 1.34 21.07
CA SER A 610 0.01 2.51 20.50
C SER A 610 -1.14 2.07 19.58
N PHE A 611 -2.36 2.51 19.87
CA PHE A 611 -3.53 2.27 19.02
C PHE A 611 -3.62 3.31 17.92
N GLN A 612 -3.59 2.87 16.68
CA GLN A 612 -3.68 3.74 15.51
C GLN A 612 -5.12 3.84 15.03
N MET A 613 -5.64 5.06 14.98
CA MET A 613 -7.02 5.35 14.58
C MET A 613 -7.17 5.62 13.08
N THR A 614 -6.08 5.95 12.38
CA THR A 614 -6.07 6.51 11.03
C THR A 614 -5.36 5.64 9.99
N VAL A 615 -5.03 4.39 10.33
CA VAL A 615 -4.22 3.51 9.44
C VAL A 615 -5.09 2.64 8.54
N THR A 616 -6.18 2.09 9.06
CA THR A 616 -7.00 1.16 8.30
C THR A 616 -8.09 1.88 7.52
N ALA A 617 -8.30 1.50 6.27
CA ALA A 617 -9.34 2.12 5.45
C ALA A 617 -10.78 1.66 5.80
N THR A 618 -10.93 0.70 6.71
CA THR A 618 -12.23 0.17 7.18
C THR A 618 -12.72 0.79 8.48
N GLY A 619 -11.91 1.63 9.14
CA GLY A 619 -12.22 2.15 10.47
C GLY A 619 -11.75 1.28 11.64
N ARG A 620 -11.20 0.09 11.38
CA ARG A 620 -10.63 -0.76 12.44
C ARG A 620 -9.43 -0.07 13.07
N LEU A 621 -9.24 -0.28 14.37
CA LEU A 621 -8.01 0.07 15.06
C LEU A 621 -6.87 -0.86 14.61
N SER A 622 -5.65 -0.35 14.60
CA SER A 622 -4.45 -1.17 14.54
C SER A 622 -3.57 -0.87 15.75
N SER A 623 -2.69 -1.80 16.07
CA SER A 623 -1.80 -1.74 17.23
C SER A 623 -0.36 -1.77 16.75
N THR A 624 0.48 -0.87 17.25
CA THR A 624 1.89 -0.77 16.89
C THR A 624 2.74 -0.56 18.14
N GLU A 625 4.02 -0.89 18.05
CA GLU A 625 5.06 -0.60 19.03
C GLU A 625 4.78 -1.05 20.49
N PRO A 626 4.48 -2.34 20.73
CA PRO A 626 4.41 -3.49 19.81
C PRO A 626 2.99 -3.78 19.31
N ASN A 627 2.85 -4.53 18.19
CA ASN A 627 1.54 -4.98 17.73
C ASN A 627 1.03 -6.16 18.58
N LEU A 628 0.18 -5.86 19.55
CA LEU A 628 -0.44 -6.85 20.43
C LEU A 628 -1.67 -7.56 19.81
N GLN A 629 -2.25 -6.99 18.73
CA GLN A 629 -3.39 -7.61 18.03
C GLN A 629 -2.99 -8.84 17.18
N ASN A 630 -1.69 -9.01 16.90
CA ASN A 630 -1.17 -10.09 16.07
C ASN A 630 -0.57 -11.26 16.89
N ILE A 631 -0.79 -11.32 18.20
CA ILE A 631 -0.35 -12.46 19.01
C ILE A 631 -1.09 -13.72 18.53
N PRO A 632 -0.37 -14.81 18.15
CA PRO A 632 -0.97 -15.96 17.53
C PRO A 632 -2.00 -16.65 18.41
N THR A 633 -3.13 -17.06 17.81
CA THR A 633 -4.22 -17.74 18.53
C THR A 633 -4.54 -19.13 17.99
N ARG A 634 -4.14 -19.41 16.73
CA ARG A 634 -4.55 -20.63 16.01
C ARG A 634 -3.74 -21.86 16.36
N THR A 635 -2.54 -21.69 16.89
CA THR A 635 -1.67 -22.82 17.27
C THR A 635 -1.60 -22.92 18.78
N GLU A 636 -1.46 -24.12 19.31
CA GLU A 636 -1.34 -24.36 20.75
C GLU A 636 -0.19 -23.56 21.38
N LEU A 637 0.98 -23.55 20.73
CA LEU A 637 2.13 -22.76 21.17
C LEU A 637 1.88 -21.25 21.10
N GLY A 638 1.17 -20.80 20.07
CA GLY A 638 0.82 -19.39 19.93
C GLY A 638 -0.18 -18.96 21.02
N SER A 639 -1.18 -19.77 21.28
CA SER A 639 -2.17 -19.49 22.32
C SER A 639 -1.56 -19.42 23.73
N GLN A 640 -0.53 -20.22 24.00
CA GLN A 640 0.19 -20.17 25.28
C GLN A 640 0.87 -18.81 25.53
N MET A 641 1.22 -18.06 24.50
CA MET A 641 1.71 -16.68 24.65
C MET A 641 0.73 -15.79 25.42
N ARG A 642 -0.57 -16.02 25.25
CA ARG A 642 -1.60 -15.25 25.98
C ARG A 642 -1.60 -15.51 27.47
N ARG A 643 -1.05 -16.64 27.96
CA ARG A 643 -0.87 -16.90 29.40
C ARG A 643 0.15 -15.98 30.06
N MET A 644 1.05 -15.40 29.28
CA MET A 644 2.07 -14.47 29.80
C MET A 644 1.48 -13.08 30.09
N PHE A 645 0.29 -12.78 29.53
CA PHE A 645 -0.43 -11.56 29.82
C PHE A 645 -1.38 -11.82 30.99
N VAL A 646 -1.09 -11.23 32.14
CA VAL A 646 -1.68 -11.56 33.43
C VAL A 646 -2.38 -10.35 34.04
N ALA A 647 -3.31 -10.63 34.95
CA ALA A 647 -3.86 -9.60 35.84
C ALA A 647 -2.88 -9.25 36.97
N ALA A 648 -2.96 -8.05 37.52
CA ALA A 648 -2.22 -7.68 38.71
C ALA A 648 -2.66 -8.52 39.93
N PRO A 649 -1.80 -8.67 40.95
CA PRO A 649 -2.16 -9.43 42.17
C PRO A 649 -3.48 -8.95 42.79
N GLY A 650 -4.41 -9.84 42.99
CA GLY A 650 -5.77 -9.56 43.49
C GLY A 650 -6.80 -9.19 42.41
N ASN A 651 -6.37 -9.03 41.17
CA ASN A 651 -7.23 -8.76 40.02
C ASN A 651 -7.48 -9.99 39.17
N LEU A 652 -8.47 -9.89 38.31
CA LEU A 652 -8.75 -10.81 37.21
C LEU A 652 -8.83 -10.00 35.89
N LEU A 653 -8.58 -10.70 34.79
CA LEU A 653 -8.93 -10.22 33.45
C LEU A 653 -10.35 -10.68 33.12
N VAL A 654 -11.15 -9.82 32.54
CA VAL A 654 -12.45 -10.13 31.96
C VAL A 654 -12.34 -9.89 30.47
N ASP A 655 -12.49 -10.96 29.69
CA ASP A 655 -12.47 -10.94 28.22
C ASP A 655 -13.92 -11.08 27.71
N ALA A 656 -14.36 -10.18 26.85
CA ALA A 656 -15.67 -10.25 26.21
C ALA A 656 -15.50 -10.18 24.68
N ASP A 657 -16.03 -11.17 23.97
CA ASP A 657 -15.88 -11.35 22.52
C ASP A 657 -17.24 -11.40 21.82
N TYR A 658 -17.37 -10.71 20.70
CA TYR A 658 -18.57 -10.81 19.86
C TYR A 658 -18.62 -12.12 19.11
N SER A 659 -19.76 -12.81 19.22
CA SER A 659 -19.98 -14.06 18.48
C SER A 659 -20.37 -13.77 17.02
N GLN A 660 -19.45 -14.00 16.08
CA GLN A 660 -19.70 -13.97 14.62
C GLN A 660 -20.29 -12.63 14.13
N ILE A 661 -19.80 -11.48 14.63
CA ILE A 661 -20.35 -10.17 14.34
C ILE A 661 -20.49 -9.88 12.83
N GLU A 662 -19.50 -10.22 12.00
CA GLU A 662 -19.54 -9.93 10.56
C GLU A 662 -20.67 -10.70 9.83
N LEU A 663 -20.91 -11.95 10.21
CA LEU A 663 -21.99 -12.76 9.63
C LEU A 663 -23.37 -12.24 10.07
N ARG A 664 -23.49 -11.80 11.32
CA ARG A 664 -24.72 -11.17 11.85
C ARG A 664 -25.01 -9.83 11.16
N LEU A 665 -23.96 -9.06 10.91
CA LEU A 665 -24.07 -7.82 10.12
C LEU A 665 -24.45 -8.11 8.65
N LEU A 666 -23.87 -9.15 8.05
CA LEU A 666 -24.31 -9.59 6.72
C LEU A 666 -25.80 -9.95 6.70
N ALA A 667 -26.28 -10.73 7.71
CA ALA A 667 -27.69 -11.09 7.84
C ALA A 667 -28.60 -9.85 7.95
N HIS A 668 -28.17 -8.87 8.76
CA HIS A 668 -28.91 -7.63 8.95
C HIS A 668 -28.94 -6.78 7.68
N ILE A 669 -27.77 -6.49 7.10
CA ILE A 669 -27.60 -5.58 5.96
C ILE A 669 -28.22 -6.17 4.68
N SER A 670 -28.07 -7.48 4.44
CA SER A 670 -28.66 -8.16 3.28
C SER A 670 -30.17 -8.34 3.38
N GLY A 671 -30.72 -8.27 4.61
CA GLY A 671 -32.11 -8.58 4.87
C GLY A 671 -32.50 -10.05 4.56
N ASP A 672 -31.53 -10.98 4.56
CA ASP A 672 -31.78 -12.39 4.26
C ASP A 672 -32.54 -13.08 5.39
N GLU A 673 -33.79 -13.42 5.13
CA GLU A 673 -34.69 -13.96 6.14
C GLU A 673 -34.22 -15.33 6.69
N VAL A 674 -33.64 -16.18 5.83
CA VAL A 674 -33.16 -17.51 6.22
C VAL A 674 -31.98 -17.36 7.17
N MET A 675 -31.06 -16.46 6.84
CA MET A 675 -29.90 -16.18 7.67
C MET A 675 -30.28 -15.50 9.00
N GLN A 676 -31.21 -14.55 8.95
CA GLN A 676 -31.74 -13.89 10.16
C GLN A 676 -32.45 -14.88 11.09
N GLN A 677 -33.28 -15.79 10.54
CA GLN A 677 -33.98 -16.79 11.33
C GLN A 677 -32.98 -17.75 12.01
N ALA A 678 -31.93 -18.16 11.28
CA ALA A 678 -30.87 -19.02 11.85
C ALA A 678 -30.19 -18.37 13.07
N PHE A 679 -29.89 -17.08 13.02
CA PHE A 679 -29.31 -16.37 14.14
C PHE A 679 -30.30 -16.11 15.30
N ARG A 680 -31.60 -15.99 15.01
CA ARG A 680 -32.62 -15.83 16.04
C ARG A 680 -32.93 -17.14 16.77
N SER A 681 -32.86 -18.30 16.07
CA SER A 681 -33.07 -19.61 16.69
C SER A 681 -31.91 -20.02 17.61
N GLY A 682 -30.74 -19.37 17.51
CA GLY A 682 -29.58 -19.75 18.31
C GLY A 682 -28.88 -21.03 17.86
N GLU A 683 -29.22 -21.54 16.67
CA GLU A 683 -28.57 -22.71 16.09
C GLU A 683 -27.14 -22.37 15.57
N ASP A 684 -26.28 -23.40 15.54
CA ASP A 684 -24.94 -23.20 14.96
C ASP A 684 -25.05 -22.91 13.45
N PHE A 685 -24.83 -21.65 13.09
CA PHE A 685 -24.94 -21.15 11.70
C PHE A 685 -24.06 -21.93 10.72
N HIS A 686 -22.86 -22.35 11.14
CA HIS A 686 -21.98 -23.13 10.26
C HIS A 686 -22.51 -24.55 10.01
N THR A 687 -23.11 -25.17 11.01
CA THR A 687 -23.78 -26.48 10.88
C THR A 687 -25.02 -26.34 9.99
N LEU A 688 -25.83 -25.31 10.19
CA LEU A 688 -26.98 -25.02 9.34
C LEU A 688 -26.57 -24.78 7.87
N THR A 689 -25.55 -23.98 7.63
CA THR A 689 -25.03 -23.76 6.26
C THR A 689 -24.55 -25.08 5.66
N ALA A 690 -23.80 -25.90 6.41
CA ALA A 690 -23.34 -27.19 5.95
C ALA A 690 -24.52 -28.12 5.60
N SER A 691 -25.53 -28.20 6.46
CA SER A 691 -26.75 -28.97 6.22
C SER A 691 -27.43 -28.59 4.91
N LYS A 692 -27.56 -27.27 4.64
CA LYS A 692 -28.18 -26.74 3.42
C LYS A 692 -27.33 -26.97 2.17
N VAL A 693 -26.03 -26.70 2.26
CA VAL A 693 -25.09 -26.79 1.11
C VAL A 693 -24.83 -28.25 0.72
N PHE A 694 -24.74 -29.18 1.68
CA PHE A 694 -24.46 -30.60 1.44
C PHE A 694 -25.73 -31.47 1.38
N HIS A 695 -26.94 -30.87 1.62
CA HIS A 695 -28.23 -31.58 1.63
C HIS A 695 -28.28 -32.76 2.57
N VAL A 696 -27.76 -32.57 3.78
CA VAL A 696 -27.80 -33.56 4.87
C VAL A 696 -28.51 -32.97 6.08
N PRO A 697 -29.18 -33.78 6.92
CA PRO A 697 -29.74 -33.29 8.17
C PRO A 697 -28.64 -32.70 9.09
N PRO A 698 -28.98 -31.74 9.97
CA PRO A 698 -27.98 -31.10 10.85
C PRO A 698 -27.19 -32.10 11.71
N GLU A 699 -27.82 -33.14 12.15
CA GLU A 699 -27.22 -34.21 12.96
C GLU A 699 -26.23 -35.10 12.21
N GLU A 700 -26.27 -35.10 10.88
CA GLU A 700 -25.34 -35.83 10.01
C GLU A 700 -24.20 -34.96 9.51
N VAL A 701 -24.17 -33.67 9.85
CA VAL A 701 -23.10 -32.76 9.46
C VAL A 701 -21.78 -33.15 10.14
N THR A 702 -20.83 -33.60 9.35
CA THR A 702 -19.50 -33.94 9.84
C THR A 702 -18.69 -32.69 10.20
N HIS A 703 -17.68 -32.85 11.06
CA HIS A 703 -16.74 -31.76 11.37
C HIS A 703 -16.09 -31.14 10.10
N GLN A 704 -15.78 -31.97 9.10
CA GLN A 704 -15.22 -31.50 7.85
C GLN A 704 -16.23 -30.66 7.03
N MET A 705 -17.48 -31.09 6.96
CA MET A 705 -18.56 -30.33 6.30
C MET A 705 -18.78 -28.98 6.98
N ARG A 706 -18.82 -28.96 8.31
CA ARG A 706 -18.93 -27.73 9.09
C ARG A 706 -17.74 -26.80 8.87
N SER A 707 -16.53 -27.34 8.83
CA SER A 707 -15.31 -26.56 8.55
C SER A 707 -15.32 -25.95 7.16
N ARG A 708 -15.75 -26.72 6.13
CA ARG A 708 -15.91 -26.20 4.76
C ARG A 708 -16.98 -25.12 4.69
N ALA A 709 -18.12 -25.32 5.34
CA ALA A 709 -19.19 -24.32 5.41
C ALA A 709 -18.71 -23.04 6.12
N LYS A 710 -17.89 -23.17 7.17
CA LYS A 710 -17.28 -22.02 7.84
C LYS A 710 -16.40 -21.24 6.87
N ALA A 711 -15.56 -21.90 6.07
CA ALA A 711 -14.72 -21.24 5.06
C ALA A 711 -15.56 -20.54 3.98
N VAL A 712 -16.66 -21.16 3.53
CA VAL A 712 -17.59 -20.54 2.58
C VAL A 712 -18.25 -19.31 3.20
N ASN A 713 -18.78 -19.41 4.43
CA ASN A 713 -19.46 -18.31 5.13
C ASN A 713 -18.55 -17.07 5.23
N PHE A 714 -17.32 -17.25 5.70
CA PHE A 714 -16.37 -16.14 5.81
C PHE A 714 -15.85 -15.68 4.43
N GLY A 715 -15.56 -16.63 3.54
CA GLY A 715 -15.11 -16.30 2.19
C GLY A 715 -16.09 -15.41 1.43
N ILE A 716 -17.38 -15.65 1.56
CA ILE A 716 -18.43 -14.84 0.94
C ILE A 716 -18.40 -13.40 1.45
N VAL A 717 -18.27 -13.18 2.77
CA VAL A 717 -18.13 -11.83 3.36
C VAL A 717 -16.95 -11.08 2.74
N TYR A 718 -15.85 -11.79 2.44
CA TYR A 718 -14.64 -11.19 1.84
C TYR A 718 -14.63 -11.17 0.32
N GLY A 719 -15.70 -11.58 -0.36
CA GLY A 719 -15.78 -11.62 -1.82
C GLY A 719 -14.83 -12.64 -2.45
N ILE A 720 -14.67 -13.81 -1.84
CA ILE A 720 -13.77 -14.87 -2.30
C ILE A 720 -14.14 -15.38 -3.70
N SER A 721 -13.14 -15.65 -4.53
CA SER A 721 -13.36 -16.31 -5.82
C SER A 721 -13.50 -17.85 -5.67
N PRO A 722 -14.18 -18.54 -6.60
CA PRO A 722 -14.21 -20.00 -6.60
C PRO A 722 -12.83 -20.64 -6.62
N PHE A 723 -11.86 -20.03 -7.27
CA PHE A 723 -10.46 -20.47 -7.30
C PHE A 723 -9.83 -20.39 -5.92
N SER A 724 -9.94 -19.25 -5.23
CA SER A 724 -9.37 -19.09 -3.89
C SER A 724 -10.05 -20.03 -2.89
N LEU A 725 -11.39 -20.13 -2.93
CA LEU A 725 -12.13 -21.05 -2.08
C LEU A 725 -11.70 -22.51 -2.28
N SER A 726 -11.47 -22.93 -3.54
CA SER A 726 -11.01 -24.30 -3.84
C SER A 726 -9.67 -24.63 -3.17
N GLN A 727 -8.77 -23.66 -3.09
CA GLN A 727 -7.48 -23.81 -2.41
C GLN A 727 -7.67 -23.91 -0.88
N ASP A 728 -8.56 -23.07 -0.31
CA ASP A 728 -8.77 -23.00 1.13
C ASP A 728 -9.40 -24.27 1.71
N ILE A 729 -10.32 -24.90 0.96
CA ILE A 729 -11.05 -26.10 1.44
C ILE A 729 -10.59 -27.42 0.79
N GLY A 730 -9.55 -27.36 -0.08
CA GLY A 730 -8.92 -28.54 -0.68
C GLY A 730 -9.86 -29.32 -1.62
N VAL A 731 -10.60 -28.60 -2.49
CA VAL A 731 -11.51 -29.19 -3.49
C VAL A 731 -11.17 -28.64 -4.89
N THR A 732 -11.81 -29.18 -5.92
CA THR A 732 -11.69 -28.64 -7.28
C THR A 732 -12.40 -27.28 -7.40
N VAL A 733 -11.98 -26.45 -8.37
CA VAL A 733 -12.63 -25.17 -8.64
C VAL A 733 -14.10 -25.34 -9.02
N ALA A 734 -14.45 -26.44 -9.68
CA ALA A 734 -15.83 -26.76 -10.05
C ALA A 734 -16.69 -27.04 -8.80
N GLU A 735 -16.18 -27.83 -7.86
CA GLU A 735 -16.86 -28.11 -6.57
C GLU A 735 -16.99 -26.83 -5.73
N ALA A 736 -15.93 -26.00 -5.65
CA ALA A 736 -15.99 -24.76 -4.92
C ALA A 736 -17.05 -23.81 -5.51
N LYS A 737 -17.14 -23.73 -6.85
CA LYS A 737 -18.19 -22.98 -7.54
C LYS A 737 -19.58 -23.51 -7.22
N GLU A 738 -19.77 -24.81 -7.23
CA GLU A 738 -21.03 -25.45 -6.89
C GLU A 738 -21.45 -25.17 -5.43
N TYR A 739 -20.48 -25.20 -4.48
CA TYR A 739 -20.78 -24.83 -3.09
C TYR A 739 -21.22 -23.36 -2.96
N MET A 740 -20.57 -22.45 -3.69
CA MET A 740 -20.97 -21.05 -3.72
C MET A 740 -22.37 -20.86 -4.34
N GLU A 741 -22.67 -21.56 -5.42
CA GLU A 741 -24.01 -21.51 -6.07
C GLU A 741 -25.12 -22.03 -5.14
N ARG A 742 -24.88 -23.13 -4.43
CA ARG A 742 -25.81 -23.66 -3.42
C ARG A 742 -25.98 -22.72 -2.24
N TYR A 743 -24.90 -22.09 -1.78
CA TYR A 743 -24.96 -21.07 -0.74
C TYR A 743 -25.86 -19.91 -1.16
N PHE A 744 -25.67 -19.38 -2.36
CA PHE A 744 -26.47 -18.27 -2.88
C PHE A 744 -27.91 -18.68 -3.24
N ALA A 745 -28.16 -19.94 -3.55
CA ALA A 745 -29.52 -20.46 -3.72
C ALA A 745 -30.26 -20.56 -2.36
N THR A 746 -29.53 -20.80 -1.28
CA THR A 746 -30.06 -20.81 0.08
C THR A 746 -30.27 -19.40 0.63
N TYR A 747 -29.25 -18.55 0.50
CA TYR A 747 -29.22 -17.19 1.04
C TYR A 747 -29.42 -16.16 -0.10
N THR A 748 -30.65 -16.09 -0.62
CA THR A 748 -30.96 -15.26 -1.80
C THR A 748 -30.85 -13.76 -1.52
N GLY A 749 -31.13 -13.33 -0.29
CA GLY A 749 -30.94 -11.95 0.17
C GLY A 749 -29.48 -11.53 0.14
N VAL A 750 -28.57 -12.42 0.53
CA VAL A 750 -27.13 -12.18 0.44
C VAL A 750 -26.70 -12.00 -1.01
N ARG A 751 -27.15 -12.86 -1.92
CA ARG A 751 -26.85 -12.75 -3.35
C ARG A 751 -27.30 -11.42 -3.93
N ARG A 752 -28.54 -11.02 -3.60
CA ARG A 752 -29.11 -9.74 -4.03
C ARG A 752 -28.27 -8.57 -3.53
N TYR A 753 -27.98 -8.54 -2.23
CA TYR A 753 -27.13 -7.51 -1.60
C TYR A 753 -25.76 -7.38 -2.29
N MET A 754 -25.08 -8.49 -2.53
CA MET A 754 -23.77 -8.48 -3.18
C MET A 754 -23.79 -7.88 -4.58
N THR A 755 -24.88 -8.09 -5.32
CA THR A 755 -25.04 -7.49 -6.66
C THR A 755 -25.37 -5.99 -6.54
N GLU A 756 -26.34 -5.66 -5.69
CA GLU A 756 -26.83 -4.28 -5.54
C GLU A 756 -25.79 -3.33 -4.97
N VAL A 757 -25.02 -3.74 -3.94
CA VAL A 757 -24.01 -2.87 -3.32
C VAL A 757 -22.88 -2.51 -4.29
N VAL A 758 -22.44 -3.44 -5.14
CA VAL A 758 -21.41 -3.16 -6.16
C VAL A 758 -21.96 -2.21 -7.22
N GLU A 759 -23.19 -2.43 -7.67
CA GLU A 759 -23.81 -1.56 -8.68
C GLU A 759 -24.06 -0.15 -8.14
N GLN A 760 -24.58 -0.02 -6.92
CA GLN A 760 -24.73 1.27 -6.25
C GLN A 760 -23.37 1.97 -6.07
N ALA A 761 -22.35 1.24 -5.65
CA ALA A 761 -20.99 1.78 -5.50
C ALA A 761 -20.41 2.28 -6.83
N ARG A 762 -20.71 1.61 -7.96
CA ARG A 762 -20.30 2.09 -9.31
C ARG A 762 -20.98 3.39 -9.69
N GLN A 763 -22.27 3.53 -9.35
CA GLN A 763 -23.06 4.73 -9.69
C GLN A 763 -22.66 5.91 -8.82
N GLN A 764 -22.62 5.74 -7.49
CA GLN A 764 -22.38 6.84 -6.55
C GLN A 764 -20.89 7.09 -6.27
N GLY A 765 -20.00 6.12 -6.56
CA GLY A 765 -18.55 6.23 -6.37
C GLY A 765 -18.04 5.92 -4.95
N TYR A 766 -18.89 5.46 -4.05
CA TYR A 766 -18.52 5.15 -2.66
C TYR A 766 -19.44 4.08 -2.05
N VAL A 767 -19.03 3.57 -0.88
CA VAL A 767 -19.86 2.75 0.02
C VAL A 767 -19.89 3.36 1.41
N VAL A 768 -20.89 2.98 2.22
CA VAL A 768 -21.08 3.48 3.59
C VAL A 768 -21.37 2.36 4.57
N THR A 769 -21.01 2.55 5.85
CA THR A 769 -21.41 1.70 6.98
C THR A 769 -22.79 2.10 7.50
N LEU A 770 -23.36 1.30 8.40
CA LEU A 770 -24.61 1.64 9.10
C LEU A 770 -24.53 2.93 9.92
N PHE A 771 -23.32 3.35 10.30
CA PHE A 771 -23.06 4.58 11.06
C PHE A 771 -22.60 5.75 10.19
N GLY A 772 -22.68 5.61 8.85
CA GLY A 772 -22.37 6.69 7.93
C GLY A 772 -20.90 6.84 7.58
N ARG A 773 -20.00 5.92 8.02
CA ARG A 773 -18.60 5.92 7.59
C ARG A 773 -18.52 5.68 6.09
N ARG A 774 -17.95 6.61 5.36
CA ARG A 774 -17.88 6.61 3.91
C ARG A 774 -16.50 6.20 3.41
N ARG A 775 -16.46 5.39 2.33
CA ARG A 775 -15.24 5.10 1.58
C ARG A 775 -15.47 5.31 0.09
N ALA A 776 -14.72 6.23 -0.51
CA ALA A 776 -14.67 6.42 -1.95
C ALA A 776 -14.02 5.22 -2.65
N LEU A 777 -14.52 4.83 -3.84
CA LEU A 777 -14.08 3.67 -4.62
C LEU A 777 -13.78 4.06 -6.07
N PRO A 778 -12.77 4.90 -6.32
CA PRO A 778 -12.37 5.27 -7.68
C PRO A 778 -11.92 4.06 -8.50
N GLU A 779 -11.49 2.98 -7.86
CA GLU A 779 -11.07 1.72 -8.48
C GLU A 779 -12.16 1.08 -9.35
N LEU A 780 -13.42 1.25 -8.99
CA LEU A 780 -14.56 0.70 -9.73
C LEU A 780 -14.70 1.25 -11.16
N LYS A 781 -14.17 2.45 -11.40
CA LYS A 781 -14.15 3.10 -12.73
C LYS A 781 -12.89 2.76 -13.53
N SER A 782 -11.96 1.99 -12.97
CA SER A 782 -10.70 1.64 -13.63
C SER A 782 -10.93 0.71 -14.82
N SER A 783 -10.24 0.94 -15.92
CA SER A 783 -10.16 0.02 -17.04
C SER A 783 -9.36 -1.24 -16.72
N ASN A 784 -8.50 -1.19 -15.69
CA ASN A 784 -7.74 -2.34 -15.21
C ASN A 784 -8.67 -3.31 -14.46
N PHE A 785 -8.74 -4.55 -14.96
CA PHE A 785 -9.57 -5.60 -14.36
C PHE A 785 -9.21 -5.88 -12.89
N ASN A 786 -7.93 -5.93 -12.54
CA ASN A 786 -7.50 -6.26 -11.17
C ASN A 786 -7.87 -5.15 -10.18
N LEU A 787 -7.68 -3.87 -10.56
CA LEU A 787 -8.10 -2.72 -9.75
C LEU A 787 -9.63 -2.68 -9.61
N ARG A 788 -10.35 -2.92 -10.69
CA ARG A 788 -11.83 -2.96 -10.64
C ARG A 788 -12.32 -4.09 -9.75
N SER A 789 -11.76 -5.30 -9.89
CA SER A 789 -12.09 -6.45 -9.03
C SER A 789 -11.70 -6.21 -7.57
N PHE A 790 -10.63 -5.49 -7.31
CA PHE A 790 -10.28 -5.05 -5.96
C PHE A 790 -11.34 -4.10 -5.41
N GLY A 791 -11.75 -3.09 -6.17
CA GLY A 791 -12.82 -2.16 -5.80
C GLY A 791 -14.16 -2.88 -5.54
N GLU A 792 -14.50 -3.91 -6.33
CA GLU A 792 -15.69 -4.74 -6.10
C GLU A 792 -15.64 -5.48 -4.76
N ARG A 793 -14.50 -6.11 -4.43
CA ARG A 793 -14.32 -6.75 -3.11
C ARG A 793 -14.40 -5.78 -1.95
N VAL A 794 -13.83 -4.58 -2.11
CA VAL A 794 -13.94 -3.53 -1.09
C VAL A 794 -15.39 -3.07 -0.93
N ALA A 795 -16.14 -2.94 -2.03
CA ALA A 795 -17.55 -2.58 -1.99
C ALA A 795 -18.40 -3.59 -1.22
N LEU A 796 -18.09 -4.88 -1.33
CA LEU A 796 -18.74 -5.96 -0.59
C LEU A 796 -18.40 -5.96 0.90
N ASN A 797 -17.12 -5.77 1.21
CA ASN A 797 -16.57 -6.02 2.54
C ASN A 797 -16.66 -4.80 3.46
N MET A 798 -16.41 -3.59 2.93
CA MET A 798 -16.31 -2.38 3.74
C MET A 798 -17.59 -2.05 4.54
N PRO A 799 -18.81 -2.17 4.01
CA PRO A 799 -20.02 -1.92 4.79
C PRO A 799 -20.15 -2.84 6.01
N ILE A 800 -19.68 -4.07 5.90
CA ILE A 800 -19.75 -5.09 6.97
C ILE A 800 -18.62 -4.87 7.98
N GLN A 801 -17.36 -4.86 7.53
CA GLN A 801 -16.20 -4.70 8.42
C GLN A 801 -16.16 -3.31 9.07
N GLY A 802 -16.50 -2.28 8.32
CA GLY A 802 -16.55 -0.93 8.85
C GLY A 802 -17.65 -0.76 9.90
N THR A 803 -18.82 -1.36 9.68
CA THR A 803 -19.89 -1.37 10.69
C THR A 803 -19.46 -2.13 11.94
N ALA A 804 -18.77 -3.27 11.80
CA ALA A 804 -18.21 -4.00 12.94
C ALA A 804 -17.21 -3.16 13.73
N ALA A 805 -16.35 -2.41 13.01
CA ALA A 805 -15.40 -1.48 13.65
C ALA A 805 -16.10 -0.34 14.39
N ASP A 806 -17.15 0.25 13.80
CA ASP A 806 -17.93 1.32 14.44
C ASP A 806 -18.66 0.80 15.71
N ILE A 807 -19.22 -0.40 15.64
CA ILE A 807 -19.86 -1.07 16.81
C ILE A 807 -18.82 -1.30 17.91
N MET A 808 -17.64 -1.80 17.59
CA MET A 808 -16.57 -2.02 18.56
C MET A 808 -16.12 -0.72 19.23
N LYS A 809 -15.93 0.34 18.46
CA LYS A 809 -15.56 1.67 18.97
C LYS A 809 -16.62 2.22 19.92
N LEU A 810 -17.90 2.12 19.54
CA LEU A 810 -19.01 2.51 20.41
C LEU A 810 -19.08 1.66 21.68
N ALA A 811 -18.83 0.36 21.60
CA ALA A 811 -18.77 -0.52 22.76
C ALA A 811 -17.66 -0.09 23.71
N MET A 812 -16.47 0.23 23.21
CA MET A 812 -15.35 0.73 24.03
C MET A 812 -15.72 2.01 24.79
N ILE A 813 -16.33 2.97 24.09
CA ILE A 813 -16.77 4.23 24.69
C ILE A 813 -17.79 3.98 25.82
N ARG A 814 -18.82 3.18 25.56
CA ARG A 814 -19.86 2.87 26.53
C ARG A 814 -19.34 2.10 27.74
N VAL A 815 -18.49 1.09 27.50
CA VAL A 815 -17.84 0.31 28.55
C VAL A 815 -17.03 1.22 29.47
N GLU A 816 -16.15 2.07 28.93
CA GLU A 816 -15.33 2.99 29.73
C GLU A 816 -16.18 4.00 30.53
N GLN A 817 -17.25 4.51 29.92
CA GLN A 817 -18.20 5.40 30.60
C GLN A 817 -18.95 4.69 31.73
N ARG A 818 -19.38 3.44 31.50
CA ARG A 818 -20.11 2.65 32.48
C ARG A 818 -19.22 2.24 33.66
N LEU A 819 -17.99 1.78 33.39
CA LEU A 819 -17.03 1.43 34.43
C LEU A 819 -16.77 2.63 35.35
N SER A 820 -16.55 3.81 34.78
CA SER A 820 -16.34 5.04 35.53
C SER A 820 -17.60 5.51 36.25
N GLY A 821 -18.78 5.44 35.60
CA GLY A 821 -20.07 5.89 36.15
C GLY A 821 -20.57 5.04 37.31
N GLU A 822 -20.25 3.74 37.38
CA GLU A 822 -20.55 2.87 38.50
C GLU A 822 -19.49 2.92 39.62
N GLY A 823 -18.42 3.71 39.42
CA GLY A 823 -17.34 3.84 40.40
C GLY A 823 -16.52 2.58 40.61
N LEU A 824 -16.46 1.70 39.61
CA LEU A 824 -15.67 0.49 39.64
C LEU A 824 -14.18 0.78 39.53
N ALA A 825 -13.36 -0.05 40.19
CA ALA A 825 -11.92 -0.02 40.00
C ALA A 825 -11.46 -0.71 38.69
N ALA A 826 -12.37 -1.37 38.01
CA ALA A 826 -12.18 -2.03 36.71
C ALA A 826 -11.73 -1.06 35.62
N ARG A 827 -10.85 -1.50 34.74
CA ARG A 827 -10.22 -0.67 33.71
C ARG A 827 -10.13 -1.39 32.38
N LEU A 828 -10.64 -0.79 31.30
CA LEU A 828 -10.42 -1.26 29.93
C LEU A 828 -8.93 -1.12 29.58
N ILE A 829 -8.27 -2.20 29.17
CA ILE A 829 -6.83 -2.24 28.91
C ILE A 829 -6.45 -2.64 27.50
N MET A 830 -7.30 -3.44 26.82
CA MET A 830 -6.96 -3.95 25.48
C MET A 830 -8.20 -4.14 24.62
N GLN A 831 -8.02 -3.94 23.32
CA GLN A 831 -8.97 -4.30 22.27
C GLN A 831 -8.21 -5.12 21.21
N VAL A 832 -8.75 -6.30 20.86
CA VAL A 832 -8.17 -7.19 19.84
C VAL A 832 -9.28 -7.75 18.97
N HIS A 833 -9.28 -7.46 17.65
CA HIS A 833 -10.32 -7.89 16.73
C HIS A 833 -11.74 -7.55 17.21
N ASP A 834 -12.49 -8.56 17.67
CA ASP A 834 -13.86 -8.42 18.11
C ASP A 834 -13.99 -8.59 19.66
N GLU A 835 -12.85 -8.52 20.39
CA GLU A 835 -12.78 -8.72 21.84
C GLU A 835 -12.32 -7.47 22.61
N LEU A 836 -12.85 -7.28 23.81
CA LEU A 836 -12.46 -6.27 24.80
C LEU A 836 -11.94 -6.96 26.06
N ILE A 837 -10.84 -6.44 26.61
CA ILE A 837 -10.23 -6.97 27.83
C ILE A 837 -10.22 -5.88 28.89
N VAL A 838 -10.81 -6.21 30.05
CA VAL A 838 -10.88 -5.34 31.23
C VAL A 838 -10.11 -6.02 32.37
N GLU A 839 -9.25 -5.29 33.06
CA GLU A 839 -8.63 -5.71 34.31
C GLU A 839 -9.45 -5.15 35.50
N CYS A 840 -9.82 -5.99 36.45
CA CYS A 840 -10.61 -5.57 37.60
C CYS A 840 -10.24 -6.35 38.86
N PRO A 841 -10.52 -5.81 40.07
CA PRO A 841 -10.50 -6.58 41.31
C PRO A 841 -11.37 -7.86 41.19
N ALA A 842 -10.94 -8.95 41.79
CA ALA A 842 -11.62 -10.26 41.66
C ALA A 842 -13.09 -10.22 42.11
N GLU A 843 -13.41 -9.41 43.09
CA GLU A 843 -14.78 -9.20 43.60
C GLU A 843 -15.68 -8.43 42.60
N GLU A 844 -15.12 -7.63 41.71
CA GLU A 844 -15.86 -6.88 40.68
C GLU A 844 -16.11 -7.74 39.41
N ALA A 845 -15.37 -8.84 39.20
CA ALA A 845 -15.38 -9.60 37.95
C ALA A 845 -16.78 -10.03 37.50
N PRO A 846 -17.68 -10.58 38.35
CA PRO A 846 -19.04 -10.94 37.92
C PRO A 846 -19.86 -9.73 37.46
N ARG A 847 -19.65 -8.54 38.07
CA ARG A 847 -20.32 -7.30 37.65
C ARG A 847 -19.77 -6.80 36.32
N VAL A 848 -18.45 -6.88 36.14
CA VAL A 848 -17.77 -6.48 34.90
C VAL A 848 -18.17 -7.40 33.73
N GLU A 849 -18.24 -8.70 33.93
CA GLU A 849 -18.75 -9.64 32.91
C GLU A 849 -20.16 -9.24 32.45
N ALA A 850 -21.08 -9.01 33.41
CA ALA A 850 -22.43 -8.59 33.06
C ALA A 850 -22.48 -7.23 32.37
N LEU A 851 -21.66 -6.25 32.79
CA LEU A 851 -21.57 -4.93 32.21
C LEU A 851 -21.06 -4.98 30.77
N LEU A 852 -20.00 -5.75 30.52
CA LEU A 852 -19.48 -5.94 29.17
C LEU A 852 -20.53 -6.55 28.24
N GLN A 853 -21.23 -7.59 28.69
CA GLN A 853 -22.32 -8.20 27.93
C GLN A 853 -23.45 -7.20 27.67
N GLU A 854 -23.92 -6.46 28.68
CA GLU A 854 -24.98 -5.47 28.54
C GLU A 854 -24.60 -4.40 27.49
N GLU A 855 -23.41 -3.77 27.61
CA GLU A 855 -23.01 -2.68 26.75
C GLU A 855 -22.65 -3.15 25.34
N MET A 856 -21.94 -4.26 25.17
CA MET A 856 -21.58 -4.77 23.85
C MET A 856 -22.82 -5.25 23.08
N GLN A 857 -23.74 -5.96 23.73
CA GLN A 857 -24.98 -6.41 23.10
C GLN A 857 -25.96 -5.28 22.79
N GLY A 858 -25.97 -4.23 23.64
CA GLY A 858 -26.89 -3.11 23.54
C GLY A 858 -26.42 -1.95 22.63
N VAL A 859 -25.21 -2.01 22.07
CA VAL A 859 -24.61 -0.90 21.35
C VAL A 859 -25.31 -0.57 20.02
N ALA A 860 -25.85 -1.57 19.34
CA ALA A 860 -26.54 -1.43 18.06
C ALA A 860 -27.85 -2.22 18.02
N ARG A 861 -28.87 -1.67 17.35
CA ARG A 861 -30.13 -2.37 17.12
C ARG A 861 -30.11 -3.04 15.75
N LEU A 862 -29.88 -4.33 15.74
CA LEU A 862 -29.87 -5.14 14.53
C LEU A 862 -31.15 -5.98 14.42
N SER A 863 -31.45 -6.52 13.24
CA SER A 863 -32.54 -7.49 13.02
C SER A 863 -32.23 -8.88 13.59
N VAL A 864 -31.01 -9.11 14.04
CA VAL A 864 -30.55 -10.33 14.70
C VAL A 864 -29.89 -10.00 16.04
N PRO A 865 -29.87 -10.91 17.01
CA PRO A 865 -29.14 -10.71 18.26
C PRO A 865 -27.64 -10.48 17.99
N LEU A 866 -27.01 -9.66 18.84
CA LEU A 866 -25.58 -9.41 18.82
C LEU A 866 -24.97 -9.89 20.16
N PRO A 867 -24.83 -11.20 20.39
CA PRO A 867 -24.33 -11.73 21.65
C PRO A 867 -22.84 -11.43 21.80
N ALA A 868 -22.47 -11.12 23.03
CA ALA A 868 -21.10 -11.04 23.49
C ALA A 868 -20.94 -12.02 24.66
N ASP A 869 -19.97 -12.91 24.57
CA ASP A 869 -19.65 -13.88 25.60
C ASP A 869 -18.52 -13.31 26.45
N ALA A 870 -18.73 -13.25 27.78
CA ALA A 870 -17.74 -12.71 28.70
C ALA A 870 -17.33 -13.76 29.72
N HIS A 871 -16.03 -13.88 29.97
CA HIS A 871 -15.43 -14.78 30.92
C HIS A 871 -14.30 -14.11 31.68
N SER A 872 -13.98 -14.59 32.88
CA SER A 872 -12.88 -14.05 33.67
C SER A 872 -11.82 -15.08 33.98
N GLY A 873 -10.58 -14.65 34.16
CA GLY A 873 -9.46 -15.50 34.47
C GLY A 873 -8.23 -14.72 34.93
N PRO A 874 -7.23 -15.38 35.50
CA PRO A 874 -6.01 -14.75 35.98
C PRO A 874 -5.06 -14.29 34.86
N ASP A 875 -5.22 -14.82 33.67
CA ASP A 875 -4.45 -14.52 32.48
C ASP A 875 -5.36 -14.44 31.25
N TRP A 876 -4.86 -13.88 30.17
CA TRP A 876 -5.65 -13.65 28.95
C TRP A 876 -6.16 -14.95 28.30
N LEU A 877 -5.38 -16.04 28.34
CA LEU A 877 -5.85 -17.31 27.77
C LEU A 877 -7.01 -17.90 28.60
N SER A 878 -6.87 -17.86 29.94
CA SER A 878 -7.90 -18.38 30.85
C SER A 878 -9.18 -17.54 30.82
N ALA A 879 -9.06 -16.24 30.61
CA ALA A 879 -10.19 -15.31 30.50
C ALA A 879 -10.98 -15.48 29.19
N LYS A 880 -10.44 -16.18 28.19
CA LYS A 880 -11.15 -16.35 26.91
C LYS A 880 -12.27 -17.41 26.95
N GLY A 881 -12.36 -18.24 27.99
CA GLY A 881 -13.38 -19.26 28.17
C GLY A 881 -13.10 -20.61 27.50
#